data_05f1a3433cebe7938410bf3f806814ee
#
_entry.id   05f1a3433cebe7938410bf3f806814ee
#
_cell.length_a   1.000
_cell.length_b   1.000
_cell.length_c   1.000
_cell.angle_alpha   90.00
_cell.angle_beta   90.00
_cell.angle_gamma   90.00
#
_symmetry.space_group_name_H-M   'P 1'
#
loop_
_entity.id
_entity.type
_entity.pdbx_description
1 polymer ?
#
loop_
_entity_poly.entity_id
_entity_poly.type
_entity_poly.pdbx_seq_one_letter_code
_entity_poly.pdbx_strand_id
1 'polypeptide(L)'
;MSEKIEKSLLEIDFTALTAWKHTPSPAAWEDQVLYFLLVDRFSDGNERGGYRDNNGNPVPSGNTPLYTENGTDRVNYEDWLGGGGTWQGGTIKGMKSKLGYLKRLGITALWVSPVFRQVPFEPSYHGYGIQNFLDVDPHFGTREELRDFVQAAHDHGIYIILDIIAHHTGNVFAYHPNRYLVRDAHTGQSHYDPRWDGNPYAVRGFNDRNGEPTIAWDPANRAGLEASWPDGAVWPREFQNIAKFRRSGRITNWDYYPEYVEADMFSLKTLDLWAEQEDQTRQFSSALACLILTYCFWIAYADIDGFRLDAAKHMGTPALRAFCDSIREFAESIGKERFLLVGEIGGGREKAWEIVQQTGLDAALGIDDIPGKLERMVCGRGNPADYFSVFQNWILDDTGQHRWYRNKVVTLGDDHDQVRKGASKMRFCGDTQYCDLVFNVVATQLSTMGIPCIYYGTEQEFDSGGRPSDSDLVLRESMFGGNFGGKCTRGHHFFDESGLVYEALSKLIHLRKQLLPLRRGRQLLHEISGDGINFGFPNMIGDRMLSIVAWSRIFVDQEVLVAFSTNREQPLAVYSTVASRFRSERDVLKLIFWHSPRAAMPPPAEVAVEEKNGVLAVHLTLPPAGFVIYQAPPGRQSMGSRQTVANQLNRT
;
A
#
# COMPACT_ATOMS: atom_id res chain seq x y z
N MET A 1 24.26 14.50 22.21
CA MET A 1 24.13 15.75 21.43
C MET A 1 23.19 15.38 20.28
N SER A 2 22.12 16.16 20.01
CA SER A 2 21.29 15.93 18.83
C SER A 2 22.14 16.07 17.57
N GLU A 3 21.92 15.19 16.61
CA GLU A 3 22.57 15.24 15.31
C GLU A 3 22.32 16.61 14.64
N LYS A 4 23.34 17.14 13.97
CA LYS A 4 23.19 18.39 13.21
C LYS A 4 22.36 18.07 11.95
N ILE A 5 21.26 18.78 11.77
CA ILE A 5 20.44 18.67 10.56
C ILE A 5 20.98 19.63 9.50
N GLU A 6 21.23 19.14 8.30
CA GLU A 6 21.74 19.91 7.17
C GLU A 6 20.66 20.90 6.69
N LYS A 7 21.05 22.13 6.48
CA LYS A 7 20.21 23.19 5.91
C LYS A 7 20.30 23.27 4.38
N SER A 8 21.28 22.58 3.81
CA SER A 8 21.60 22.60 2.38
C SER A 8 22.00 21.22 1.91
N LEU A 9 21.63 20.86 0.69
CA LEU A 9 22.07 19.63 0.03
C LEU A 9 23.59 19.58 -0.14
N LEU A 10 24.25 20.74 -0.20
CA LEU A 10 25.72 20.84 -0.29
C LEU A 10 26.43 20.47 1.02
N GLU A 11 25.73 20.38 2.13
CA GLU A 11 26.27 19.97 3.43
C GLU A 11 26.28 18.45 3.60
N ILE A 12 25.66 17.69 2.69
CA ILE A 12 25.55 16.23 2.75
C ILE A 12 26.88 15.59 2.31
N ASP A 13 27.46 14.78 3.18
CA ASP A 13 28.64 13.97 2.85
C ASP A 13 28.21 12.57 2.37
N PHE A 14 27.89 12.47 1.07
CA PHE A 14 27.54 11.21 0.44
C PHE A 14 28.67 10.17 0.54
N THR A 15 29.94 10.57 0.57
CA THR A 15 31.06 9.63 0.69
C THR A 15 31.01 8.91 2.05
N ALA A 16 30.76 9.64 3.12
CA ALA A 16 30.58 9.03 4.44
C ALA A 16 29.32 8.16 4.52
N LEU A 17 28.20 8.62 3.94
CA LEU A 17 26.93 7.91 3.95
C LEU A 17 26.95 6.60 3.14
N THR A 18 27.77 6.50 2.11
CA THR A 18 27.88 5.28 1.28
C THR A 18 29.03 4.36 1.66
N ALA A 19 29.83 4.72 2.67
CA ALA A 19 31.01 3.96 3.09
C ALA A 19 30.67 2.66 3.86
N TRP A 20 29.46 2.53 4.40
CA TRP A 20 29.03 1.34 5.15
C TRP A 20 28.18 0.39 4.30
N LYS A 21 28.04 -0.86 4.77
CA LYS A 21 27.31 -1.88 4.04
C LYS A 21 25.81 -1.74 4.24
N HIS A 22 25.10 -1.43 3.18
CA HIS A 22 23.63 -1.38 3.16
C HIS A 22 23.00 -2.78 3.06
N THR A 23 21.75 -2.89 3.52
CA THR A 23 20.95 -4.12 3.41
C THR A 23 20.60 -4.37 1.94
N PRO A 24 20.90 -5.56 1.38
CA PRO A 24 20.58 -5.85 -0.01
C PRO A 24 19.07 -5.98 -0.22
N SER A 25 18.61 -5.62 -1.40
CA SER A 25 17.21 -5.79 -1.81
C SER A 25 16.78 -7.27 -1.80
N PRO A 26 15.48 -7.57 -1.65
CA PRO A 26 14.99 -8.94 -1.74
C PRO A 26 15.15 -9.52 -3.15
N ALA A 27 15.19 -10.84 -3.26
CA ALA A 27 15.29 -11.54 -4.54
C ALA A 27 14.09 -11.24 -5.48
N ALA A 28 12.92 -10.95 -4.92
CA ALA A 28 11.72 -10.57 -5.66
C ALA A 28 10.70 -9.91 -4.71
N TRP A 29 10.05 -8.86 -5.17
CA TRP A 29 9.04 -8.15 -4.36
C TRP A 29 7.70 -8.88 -4.31
N GLU A 30 7.34 -9.68 -5.31
CA GLU A 30 6.16 -10.54 -5.24
C GLU A 30 6.26 -11.66 -4.20
N ASP A 31 7.45 -11.92 -3.67
CA ASP A 31 7.64 -12.84 -2.54
C ASP A 31 7.28 -12.21 -1.20
N GLN A 32 7.28 -10.87 -1.15
CA GLN A 32 7.02 -10.12 0.07
C GLN A 32 5.51 -10.01 0.35
N VAL A 33 5.19 -9.75 1.60
CA VAL A 33 3.86 -9.32 2.05
C VAL A 33 4.04 -7.96 2.70
N LEU A 34 3.48 -6.94 2.06
CA LEU A 34 3.55 -5.57 2.51
C LEU A 34 2.48 -5.31 3.58
N TYR A 35 2.80 -4.40 4.48
CA TYR A 35 1.85 -3.85 5.44
C TYR A 35 1.97 -2.34 5.42
N PHE A 36 0.87 -1.65 5.09
CA PHE A 36 0.83 -0.19 5.04
C PHE A 36 0.29 0.38 6.35
N LEU A 37 0.98 1.36 6.92
CA LEU A 37 0.57 2.04 8.14
C LEU A 37 0.80 3.56 8.08
N LEU A 38 -0.04 4.29 8.83
CA LEU A 38 0.15 5.70 9.15
C LEU A 38 0.86 5.80 10.49
N VAL A 39 2.01 6.49 10.54
CA VAL A 39 2.83 6.59 11.75
C VAL A 39 2.03 7.14 12.92
N ASP A 40 1.31 8.25 12.71
CA ASP A 40 0.48 8.89 13.74
C ASP A 40 -0.61 7.98 14.31
N ARG A 41 -1.02 6.95 13.59
CA ARG A 41 -2.18 6.11 13.90
C ARG A 41 -1.84 4.71 14.38
N PHE A 42 -0.59 4.27 14.22
CA PHE A 42 -0.24 2.88 14.46
C PHE A 42 0.07 2.57 15.92
N SER A 43 1.09 3.20 16.51
CA SER A 43 1.46 2.96 17.92
C SER A 43 2.16 4.16 18.53
N ASP A 44 1.81 4.52 19.77
CA ASP A 44 2.51 5.50 20.58
C ASP A 44 3.60 4.88 21.47
N GLY A 45 3.67 3.54 21.53
CA GLY A 45 4.61 2.78 22.34
C GLY A 45 4.25 2.71 23.83
N ASN A 46 3.07 3.21 24.23
CA ASN A 46 2.62 3.27 25.61
C ASN A 46 1.52 2.25 25.93
N GLU A 47 1.18 1.38 25.00
CA GLU A 47 0.17 0.33 25.17
C GLU A 47 0.54 -0.62 26.32
N ARG A 48 -0.46 -1.05 27.10
CA ARG A 48 -0.26 -1.82 28.31
C ARG A 48 -1.01 -3.14 28.29
N GLY A 49 -0.26 -4.25 28.25
CA GLY A 49 -0.83 -5.58 28.29
C GLY A 49 -1.64 -5.97 27.06
N GLY A 50 -2.13 -7.20 27.01
CA GLY A 50 -2.95 -7.69 25.91
C GLY A 50 -2.20 -7.89 24.58
N TYR A 51 -0.87 -7.78 24.56
CA TYR A 51 -0.02 -8.05 23.38
C TYR A 51 1.33 -8.63 23.79
N ARG A 52 2.13 -9.06 22.82
CA ARG A 52 3.50 -9.57 23.03
C ARG A 52 4.54 -8.56 22.56
N ASP A 53 5.65 -8.46 23.29
CA ASP A 53 6.80 -7.64 22.88
C ASP A 53 7.49 -8.19 21.61
N ASN A 54 8.55 -7.53 21.16
CA ASN A 54 9.30 -7.95 19.99
C ASN A 54 9.95 -9.35 20.14
N ASN A 55 10.18 -9.81 21.35
CA ASN A 55 10.73 -11.13 21.65
C ASN A 55 9.64 -12.21 21.82
N GLY A 56 8.37 -11.82 21.78
CA GLY A 56 7.22 -12.72 21.95
C GLY A 56 6.79 -12.91 23.39
N ASN A 57 7.36 -12.16 24.35
CA ASN A 57 6.96 -12.25 25.74
C ASN A 57 5.66 -11.45 25.97
N PRO A 58 4.71 -11.98 26.78
CA PRO A 58 3.53 -11.20 27.17
C PRO A 58 3.93 -9.90 27.86
N VAL A 59 3.35 -8.78 27.45
CA VAL A 59 3.50 -7.50 28.14
C VAL A 59 2.54 -7.47 29.32
N PRO A 60 3.02 -7.28 30.54
CA PRO A 60 2.15 -7.23 31.73
C PRO A 60 1.12 -6.11 31.59
N SER A 61 -0.13 -6.39 31.94
CA SER A 61 -1.14 -5.35 32.09
C SER A 61 -0.75 -4.43 33.25
N GLY A 62 -0.82 -3.11 33.05
CA GLY A 62 -0.72 -2.13 34.14
C GLY A 62 -1.94 -2.20 35.05
N ASN A 63 -1.93 -1.39 36.12
CA ASN A 63 -3.04 -1.34 37.09
C ASN A 63 -4.37 -0.84 36.51
N THR A 64 -4.36 -0.27 35.29
CA THR A 64 -5.55 0.15 34.56
C THR A 64 -5.48 -0.53 33.20
N PRO A 65 -6.28 -1.59 32.95
CA PRO A 65 -6.35 -2.17 31.61
C PRO A 65 -6.89 -1.11 30.65
N LEU A 66 -6.21 -0.93 29.51
CA LEU A 66 -6.71 -0.13 28.38
C LEU A 66 -7.93 -0.80 27.71
N TYR A 67 -8.26 -1.98 28.15
CA TYR A 67 -9.30 -2.85 27.63
C TYR A 67 -10.32 -3.14 28.73
N THR A 68 -11.57 -2.76 28.53
CA THR A 68 -12.68 -3.27 29.32
C THR A 68 -13.51 -4.22 28.44
N GLU A 69 -13.67 -5.46 28.88
CA GLU A 69 -14.39 -6.52 28.15
C GLU A 69 -15.87 -6.17 27.88
N ASN A 70 -16.40 -5.12 28.47
CA ASN A 70 -17.83 -4.80 28.46
C ASN A 70 -18.27 -3.79 27.41
N GLY A 71 -17.38 -3.34 26.49
CA GLY A 71 -17.75 -2.41 25.41
C GLY A 71 -18.24 -1.03 25.88
N THR A 72 -17.96 -0.65 27.12
CA THR A 72 -18.34 0.65 27.71
C THR A 72 -17.44 1.79 27.24
N ASP A 73 -16.37 1.49 26.51
CA ASP A 73 -15.38 2.45 26.03
C ASP A 73 -15.74 3.04 24.67
N ARG A 74 -16.86 2.63 24.07
CA ARG A 74 -17.33 3.21 22.82
C ARG A 74 -17.79 4.65 23.02
N VAL A 75 -17.24 5.55 22.20
CA VAL A 75 -17.68 6.95 22.13
C VAL A 75 -18.78 7.09 21.06
N ASN A 76 -19.52 8.19 21.12
CA ASN A 76 -20.44 8.47 20.02
C ASN A 76 -19.64 8.80 18.74
N TYR A 77 -20.25 8.52 17.59
CA TYR A 77 -19.60 8.64 16.31
C TYR A 77 -19.12 10.07 15.98
N GLU A 78 -19.92 11.09 16.34
CA GLU A 78 -19.60 12.49 16.03
C GLU A 78 -18.40 12.99 16.85
N ASP A 79 -18.33 12.65 18.15
CA ASP A 79 -17.18 12.97 18.99
C ASP A 79 -15.92 12.24 18.52
N TRP A 80 -16.06 11.00 18.09
CA TRP A 80 -14.98 10.20 17.53
C TRP A 80 -14.46 10.80 16.22
N LEU A 81 -15.36 11.11 15.27
CA LEU A 81 -14.99 11.68 13.98
C LEU A 81 -14.30 13.04 14.14
N GLY A 82 -14.73 13.85 15.12
CA GLY A 82 -14.10 15.13 15.44
C GLY A 82 -12.61 15.02 15.83
N GLY A 83 -12.18 13.86 16.35
CA GLY A 83 -10.78 13.58 16.66
C GLY A 83 -9.93 13.24 15.42
N GLY A 84 -10.55 12.83 14.32
CA GLY A 84 -9.87 12.27 13.15
C GLY A 84 -8.92 13.24 12.44
N GLY A 85 -9.21 14.53 12.47
CA GLY A 85 -8.41 15.57 11.82
C GLY A 85 -7.18 16.05 12.62
N THR A 86 -6.91 15.48 13.79
CA THR A 86 -5.83 15.92 14.69
C THR A 86 -4.75 14.85 14.84
N TRP A 87 -3.59 15.28 15.34
CA TRP A 87 -2.53 14.37 15.75
C TRP A 87 -3.03 13.44 16.86
N GLN A 88 -2.78 12.13 16.72
CA GLN A 88 -3.13 11.12 17.72
C GLN A 88 -1.92 10.71 18.57
N GLY A 89 -0.71 10.85 18.07
CA GLY A 89 0.52 10.66 18.82
C GLY A 89 1.27 9.34 18.58
N GLY A 90 0.99 8.65 17.48
CA GLY A 90 1.82 7.54 17.05
C GLY A 90 3.23 8.00 16.68
N THR A 91 4.25 7.17 16.97
CA THR A 91 5.66 7.54 16.84
C THR A 91 6.50 6.45 16.18
N ILE A 92 7.70 6.82 15.72
CA ILE A 92 8.70 5.88 15.20
C ILE A 92 9.11 4.87 16.28
N LYS A 93 9.26 5.30 17.53
CA LYS A 93 9.51 4.39 18.66
C LYS A 93 8.34 3.42 18.88
N GLY A 94 7.13 3.92 18.76
CA GLY A 94 5.92 3.09 18.82
C GLY A 94 5.94 2.01 17.74
N MET A 95 6.21 2.37 16.48
CA MET A 95 6.37 1.40 15.38
C MET A 95 7.45 0.37 15.69
N LYS A 96 8.63 0.82 16.16
CA LYS A 96 9.74 -0.07 16.53
C LYS A 96 9.32 -1.10 17.58
N SER A 97 8.47 -0.71 18.54
CA SER A 97 7.99 -1.60 19.61
C SER A 97 7.04 -2.72 19.12
N LYS A 98 6.52 -2.61 17.89
CA LYS A 98 5.56 -3.56 17.30
C LYS A 98 6.12 -4.40 16.14
N LEU A 99 7.43 -4.35 15.89
CA LEU A 99 8.08 -5.17 14.86
C LEU A 99 7.86 -6.67 15.09
N GLY A 100 7.85 -7.12 16.34
CA GLY A 100 7.56 -8.51 16.68
C GLY A 100 6.12 -8.93 16.34
N TYR A 101 5.13 -8.07 16.60
CA TYR A 101 3.73 -8.27 16.21
C TYR A 101 3.60 -8.47 14.69
N LEU A 102 4.21 -7.59 13.91
CA LEU A 102 4.21 -7.65 12.45
C LEU A 102 4.94 -8.88 11.90
N LYS A 103 6.08 -9.24 12.51
CA LYS A 103 6.83 -10.45 12.14
C LYS A 103 6.03 -11.73 12.41
N ARG A 104 5.31 -11.81 13.55
CA ARG A 104 4.48 -12.98 13.89
C ARG A 104 3.24 -13.07 13.01
N LEU A 105 2.68 -11.95 12.56
CA LEU A 105 1.68 -11.93 11.50
C LEU A 105 2.23 -12.50 10.17
N GLY A 106 3.52 -12.34 9.95
CA GLY A 106 4.23 -12.82 8.76
C GLY A 106 4.63 -11.73 7.77
N ILE A 107 4.48 -10.46 8.15
CA ILE A 107 4.86 -9.31 7.33
C ILE A 107 6.36 -9.33 7.04
N THR A 108 6.74 -8.94 5.82
CA THR A 108 8.13 -8.91 5.36
C THR A 108 8.56 -7.57 4.78
N ALA A 109 7.62 -6.65 4.58
CA ALA A 109 7.93 -5.27 4.22
C ALA A 109 6.88 -4.32 4.80
N LEU A 110 7.32 -3.15 5.29
CA LEU A 110 6.44 -2.09 5.74
C LEU A 110 6.44 -0.94 4.75
N TRP A 111 5.26 -0.52 4.31
CA TRP A 111 5.07 0.78 3.70
C TRP A 111 4.66 1.75 4.81
N VAL A 112 5.54 2.71 5.09
CA VAL A 112 5.42 3.69 6.17
C VAL A 112 4.98 5.02 5.54
N SER A 113 3.93 5.65 6.06
CA SER A 113 3.51 7.00 5.62
C SER A 113 4.64 8.02 5.72
N PRO A 114 4.56 9.18 5.03
CA PRO A 114 5.67 10.14 5.04
C PRO A 114 5.99 10.62 6.46
N VAL A 115 7.28 10.71 6.78
CA VAL A 115 7.77 11.06 8.12
C VAL A 115 8.45 12.42 8.18
N PHE A 116 8.58 13.11 7.05
CA PHE A 116 9.33 14.36 6.94
C PHE A 116 8.64 15.50 7.69
N ARG A 117 9.42 16.51 8.04
CA ARG A 117 8.92 17.65 8.81
C ARG A 117 7.86 18.44 8.04
N GLN A 118 6.69 18.59 8.66
CA GLN A 118 5.50 19.21 8.09
C GLN A 118 5.46 20.72 8.37
N VAL A 119 4.62 21.44 7.63
CA VAL A 119 4.27 22.83 8.00
C VAL A 119 3.62 22.84 9.39
N PRO A 120 4.06 23.69 10.33
CA PRO A 120 3.64 23.59 11.74
C PRO A 120 2.25 24.15 12.03
N PHE A 121 1.65 24.89 11.09
CA PHE A 121 0.35 25.56 11.27
C PHE A 121 -0.84 24.79 10.68
N GLU A 122 -0.60 23.65 10.03
CA GLU A 122 -1.62 22.72 9.55
C GLU A 122 -1.48 21.36 10.26
N PRO A 123 -2.57 20.69 10.64
CA PRO A 123 -2.51 19.39 11.30
C PRO A 123 -2.18 18.27 10.29
N SER A 124 -0.98 18.30 9.71
CA SER A 124 -0.52 17.37 8.66
C SER A 124 -0.07 16.02 9.22
N TYR A 125 -0.87 15.41 10.13
CA TYR A 125 -0.58 14.10 10.76
C TYR A 125 -0.33 12.96 9.76
N HIS A 126 -0.83 13.11 8.54
CA HIS A 126 -0.68 12.15 7.45
C HIS A 126 0.68 12.22 6.75
N GLY A 127 1.45 13.29 6.94
CA GLY A 127 2.81 13.44 6.43
C GLY A 127 2.94 14.05 5.02
N TYR A 128 1.83 14.44 4.36
CA TYR A 128 1.89 14.92 2.97
C TYR A 128 2.16 16.42 2.81
N GLY A 129 2.21 17.21 3.88
CA GLY A 129 2.47 18.65 3.86
C GLY A 129 3.91 19.05 4.19
N ILE A 130 4.91 18.51 3.47
CA ILE A 130 6.34 18.65 3.80
C ILE A 130 6.81 20.10 3.72
N GLN A 131 7.51 20.55 4.78
CA GLN A 131 8.22 21.82 4.85
C GLN A 131 9.74 21.62 4.81
N ASN A 132 10.26 20.58 5.50
CA ASN A 132 11.69 20.25 5.46
C ASN A 132 11.88 18.79 5.03
N PHE A 133 12.52 18.62 3.89
CA PHE A 133 12.77 17.31 3.27
C PHE A 133 13.96 16.55 3.87
N LEU A 134 14.81 17.20 4.69
CA LEU A 134 15.98 16.58 5.31
C LEU A 134 15.81 16.31 6.81
N ASP A 135 14.61 16.53 7.35
CA ASP A 135 14.33 16.32 8.76
C ASP A 135 13.07 15.46 8.96
N VAL A 136 12.99 14.78 10.08
CA VAL A 136 11.80 14.03 10.52
C VAL A 136 10.93 14.97 11.34
N ASP A 137 9.61 14.84 11.18
CA ASP A 137 8.67 15.63 11.97
C ASP A 137 8.78 15.29 13.45
N PRO A 138 8.89 16.30 14.34
CA PRO A 138 9.06 16.07 15.77
C PRO A 138 7.90 15.34 16.44
N HIS A 139 6.69 15.32 15.85
CA HIS A 139 5.59 14.50 16.34
C HIS A 139 5.87 13.01 16.15
N PHE A 140 6.61 12.62 15.11
CA PHE A 140 6.97 11.23 14.86
C PHE A 140 8.25 10.81 15.57
N GLY A 141 9.21 11.72 15.74
CA GLY A 141 10.50 11.44 16.36
C GLY A 141 11.68 12.16 15.73
N THR A 142 12.83 11.50 15.63
CA THR A 142 14.08 12.06 15.07
C THR A 142 14.60 11.23 13.90
N ARG A 143 15.57 11.78 13.16
CA ARG A 143 16.26 11.06 12.08
C ARG A 143 16.98 9.81 12.59
N GLU A 144 17.66 9.93 13.74
CA GLU A 144 18.34 8.79 14.37
C GLU A 144 17.34 7.68 14.74
N GLU A 145 16.17 8.06 15.27
CA GLU A 145 15.11 7.09 15.59
C GLU A 145 14.57 6.39 14.34
N LEU A 146 14.48 7.10 13.20
CA LEU A 146 14.10 6.48 11.92
C LEU A 146 15.17 5.47 11.47
N ARG A 147 16.45 5.84 11.49
CA ARG A 147 17.54 4.92 11.15
C ARG A 147 17.57 3.70 12.06
N ASP A 148 17.42 3.91 13.37
CA ASP A 148 17.38 2.83 14.36
C ASP A 148 16.15 1.92 14.19
N PHE A 149 15.03 2.47 13.74
CA PHE A 149 13.84 1.70 13.40
C PHE A 149 14.07 0.83 12.17
N VAL A 150 14.65 1.40 11.10
CA VAL A 150 14.94 0.66 9.88
C VAL A 150 15.91 -0.49 10.16
N GLN A 151 16.99 -0.23 10.91
CA GLN A 151 17.92 -1.29 11.32
C GLN A 151 17.21 -2.39 12.12
N ALA A 152 16.38 -2.03 13.08
CA ALA A 152 15.62 -3.01 13.86
C ALA A 152 14.61 -3.79 12.99
N ALA A 153 14.01 -3.17 11.96
CA ALA A 153 13.14 -3.85 11.01
C ALA A 153 13.94 -4.88 10.19
N HIS A 154 15.12 -4.53 9.70
CA HIS A 154 16.02 -5.45 8.99
C HIS A 154 16.43 -6.64 9.88
N ASP A 155 16.73 -6.43 11.15
CA ASP A 155 17.03 -7.49 12.13
C ASP A 155 15.82 -8.45 12.32
N HIS A 156 14.61 -7.95 12.09
CA HIS A 156 13.39 -8.76 12.10
C HIS A 156 13.08 -9.40 10.73
N GLY A 157 13.87 -9.12 9.68
CA GLY A 157 13.65 -9.58 8.31
C GLY A 157 12.51 -8.83 7.62
N ILE A 158 12.33 -7.57 7.94
CA ILE A 158 11.30 -6.68 7.39
C ILE A 158 11.97 -5.53 6.64
N TYR A 159 11.68 -5.38 5.34
CA TYR A 159 12.12 -4.25 4.51
C TYR A 159 11.28 -3.01 4.75
N ILE A 160 11.84 -1.83 4.51
CA ILE A 160 11.14 -0.55 4.68
C ILE A 160 10.95 0.15 3.34
N ILE A 161 9.69 0.41 3.01
CA ILE A 161 9.26 1.22 1.87
C ILE A 161 8.75 2.54 2.46
N LEU A 162 9.43 3.63 2.17
CA LEU A 162 9.04 4.94 2.67
C LEU A 162 8.09 5.61 1.67
N ASP A 163 6.98 6.14 2.16
CA ASP A 163 6.12 7.02 1.36
C ASP A 163 6.80 8.37 1.17
N ILE A 164 6.93 8.80 -0.07
CA ILE A 164 7.62 10.03 -0.42
C ILE A 164 6.80 10.93 -1.33
N ILE A 165 6.99 12.23 -1.20
CA ILE A 165 6.36 13.23 -2.03
C ILE A 165 7.42 13.84 -2.97
N ALA A 166 7.27 13.59 -4.28
CA ALA A 166 8.18 14.09 -5.30
C ALA A 166 7.53 15.10 -6.27
N HIS A 167 6.30 15.53 -5.99
CA HIS A 167 5.55 16.46 -6.81
C HIS A 167 5.37 17.84 -6.16
N HIS A 168 5.18 17.91 -4.86
CA HIS A 168 4.79 19.13 -4.15
C HIS A 168 5.46 19.26 -2.78
N THR A 169 5.28 20.41 -2.16
CA THR A 169 5.60 20.71 -0.75
C THR A 169 4.30 20.95 0.02
N GLY A 170 4.39 21.12 1.32
CA GLY A 170 3.30 21.69 2.13
C GLY A 170 2.95 23.12 1.69
N ASN A 171 2.08 23.76 2.44
CA ASN A 171 1.64 25.14 2.21
C ASN A 171 2.73 26.16 2.57
N VAL A 172 3.86 26.15 1.86
CA VAL A 172 5.08 26.90 2.22
C VAL A 172 5.08 28.36 1.78
N PHE A 173 4.12 28.79 0.94
CA PHE A 173 3.97 30.18 0.54
C PHE A 173 2.50 30.56 0.32
N ALA A 174 2.19 31.84 0.33
CA ALA A 174 0.86 32.35 0.04
C ALA A 174 0.81 33.16 -1.26
N TYR A 175 -0.24 32.98 -2.03
CA TYR A 175 -0.54 33.81 -3.18
C TYR A 175 -1.02 35.21 -2.79
N HIS A 176 -0.91 36.18 -3.69
CA HIS A 176 -1.64 37.41 -3.56
C HIS A 176 -3.15 37.13 -3.55
N PRO A 177 -3.95 37.90 -2.77
CA PRO A 177 -5.38 37.70 -2.73
C PRO A 177 -5.99 37.69 -4.13
N ASN A 178 -6.79 36.67 -4.42
CA ASN A 178 -7.51 36.51 -5.67
C ASN A 178 -9.00 36.43 -5.38
N ARG A 179 -9.83 36.63 -6.43
CA ARG A 179 -11.30 36.59 -6.35
C ARG A 179 -11.89 35.23 -5.97
N TYR A 180 -11.11 34.16 -5.99
CA TYR A 180 -11.58 32.83 -5.67
C TYR A 180 -11.35 32.53 -4.19
N LEU A 181 -12.45 32.50 -3.43
CA LEU A 181 -12.43 32.04 -2.04
C LEU A 181 -12.58 30.52 -2.02
N VAL A 182 -11.59 29.85 -1.46
CA VAL A 182 -11.62 28.41 -1.25
C VAL A 182 -11.82 28.14 0.23
N ARG A 183 -12.82 27.32 0.57
CA ARG A 183 -12.99 26.80 1.92
C ARG A 183 -12.30 25.46 2.01
N ASP A 184 -11.33 25.35 2.89
CA ASP A 184 -10.68 24.09 3.17
C ASP A 184 -11.69 23.12 3.80
N ALA A 185 -11.84 21.93 3.20
CA ALA A 185 -12.82 20.95 3.65
C ALA A 185 -12.44 20.31 4.99
N HIS A 186 -11.14 20.29 5.34
CA HIS A 186 -10.66 19.66 6.56
C HIS A 186 -10.58 20.63 7.74
N THR A 187 -10.13 21.87 7.49
CA THR A 187 -9.97 22.87 8.55
C THR A 187 -11.19 23.79 8.70
N GLY A 188 -12.06 23.82 7.71
CA GLY A 188 -13.18 24.78 7.63
C GLY A 188 -12.76 26.23 7.40
N GLN A 189 -11.45 26.50 7.30
CA GLN A 189 -10.91 27.84 7.05
C GLN A 189 -11.12 28.24 5.60
N SER A 190 -11.36 29.54 5.38
CA SER A 190 -11.47 30.10 4.05
C SER A 190 -10.21 30.86 3.70
N HIS A 191 -9.63 30.56 2.55
CA HIS A 191 -8.48 31.28 2.01
C HIS A 191 -8.68 31.58 0.54
N TYR A 192 -7.95 32.55 0.01
CA TYR A 192 -8.00 32.92 -1.39
C TYR A 192 -6.85 32.26 -2.14
N ASP A 193 -7.08 31.09 -2.71
CA ASP A 193 -6.16 30.47 -3.66
C ASP A 193 -6.67 30.69 -5.09
N PRO A 194 -5.80 31.12 -6.02
CA PRO A 194 -6.17 31.17 -7.43
C PRO A 194 -6.40 29.76 -7.95
N ARG A 195 -7.29 29.63 -8.93
CA ARG A 195 -7.49 28.39 -9.67
C ARG A 195 -6.57 28.35 -10.86
N TRP A 196 -6.17 27.14 -11.27
CA TRP A 196 -5.37 26.94 -12.47
C TRP A 196 -6.04 27.58 -13.70
N ASP A 197 -5.28 28.39 -14.45
CA ASP A 197 -5.68 29.00 -15.70
C ASP A 197 -4.54 28.97 -16.75
N GLY A 198 -3.48 28.18 -16.51
CA GLY A 198 -2.32 28.05 -17.35
C GLY A 198 -1.25 29.12 -17.14
N ASN A 199 -1.44 30.06 -16.21
CA ASN A 199 -0.50 31.15 -15.94
C ASN A 199 0.03 31.09 -14.50
N PRO A 200 1.31 31.48 -14.26
CA PRO A 200 1.84 31.59 -12.91
C PRO A 200 1.28 32.83 -12.20
N TYR A 201 0.89 32.65 -10.95
CA TYR A 201 0.40 33.73 -10.09
C TYR A 201 1.52 34.35 -9.25
N ALA A 202 1.31 35.62 -8.86
CA ALA A 202 2.19 36.33 -7.96
C ALA A 202 2.08 35.81 -6.53
N VAL A 203 3.22 35.75 -5.83
CA VAL A 203 3.35 35.21 -4.48
C VAL A 203 3.70 36.36 -3.51
N ARG A 204 3.09 36.37 -2.32
CA ARG A 204 3.36 37.36 -1.26
C ARG A 204 4.69 37.12 -0.56
N GLY A 205 5.03 35.86 -0.30
CA GLY A 205 6.22 35.43 0.41
C GLY A 205 6.09 34.00 0.89
N PHE A 206 7.19 33.45 1.45
CA PHE A 206 7.14 32.19 2.18
C PHE A 206 6.42 32.36 3.51
N ASN A 207 5.68 31.34 3.90
CA ASN A 207 4.98 31.32 5.19
C ASN A 207 5.97 31.10 6.33
N ASP A 208 5.72 31.80 7.42
CA ASP A 208 6.40 31.60 8.68
C ASP A 208 5.77 30.44 9.48
N ARG A 209 6.24 30.21 10.71
CA ARG A 209 5.71 29.15 11.58
C ARG A 209 4.22 29.26 11.93
N ASN A 210 3.60 30.42 11.70
CA ASN A 210 2.18 30.67 11.97
C ASN A 210 1.34 30.59 10.68
N GLY A 211 1.94 30.34 9.52
CA GLY A 211 1.29 30.33 8.23
C GLY A 211 1.13 31.72 7.59
N GLU A 212 1.78 32.74 8.15
CA GLU A 212 1.75 34.10 7.61
C GLU A 212 2.89 34.32 6.61
N PRO A 213 2.64 34.91 5.42
CA PRO A 213 3.66 35.09 4.38
C PRO A 213 4.61 36.27 4.67
N THR A 214 5.29 36.21 5.80
CA THR A 214 6.18 37.28 6.29
C THR A 214 7.63 37.16 5.81
N ILE A 215 8.01 36.01 5.23
CA ILE A 215 9.37 35.73 4.79
C ILE A 215 9.49 36.05 3.30
N ALA A 216 10.30 37.07 2.95
CA ALA A 216 10.51 37.39 1.55
C ALA A 216 11.14 36.22 0.80
N TRP A 217 10.56 35.87 -0.34
CA TRP A 217 11.03 34.76 -1.20
C TRP A 217 12.25 35.10 -2.06
N ASP A 218 12.75 36.32 -1.99
CA ASP A 218 13.93 36.76 -2.71
C ASP A 218 15.20 36.02 -2.21
N PRO A 219 15.92 35.30 -3.07
CA PRO A 219 17.17 34.64 -2.70
C PRO A 219 18.25 35.57 -2.15
N ALA A 220 18.16 36.89 -2.42
CA ALA A 220 19.04 37.89 -1.84
C ALA A 220 18.78 38.12 -0.34
N ASN A 221 17.58 37.82 0.15
CA ASN A 221 17.18 37.90 1.56
C ASN A 221 17.67 36.69 2.39
N ARG A 222 18.97 36.35 2.30
CA ARG A 222 19.51 35.17 3.01
C ARG A 222 19.30 35.22 4.52
N ALA A 223 19.45 36.40 5.12
CA ALA A 223 19.29 36.54 6.56
C ALA A 223 17.88 36.25 7.04
N GLY A 224 16.83 36.69 6.31
CA GLY A 224 15.45 36.40 6.63
C GLY A 224 15.10 34.91 6.43
N LEU A 225 15.62 34.30 5.37
CA LEU A 225 15.47 32.87 5.11
C LEU A 225 16.16 32.01 6.19
N GLU A 226 17.38 32.33 6.58
CA GLU A 226 18.09 31.63 7.68
C GLU A 226 17.38 31.80 9.04
N ALA A 227 16.79 32.95 9.30
CA ALA A 227 16.04 33.23 10.52
C ALA A 227 14.71 32.43 10.59
N SER A 228 14.21 31.94 9.45
CA SER A 228 12.98 31.11 9.40
C SER A 228 13.18 29.65 9.86
N TRP A 229 14.44 29.22 10.01
CA TRP A 229 14.75 27.86 10.48
C TRP A 229 14.24 27.62 11.92
N PRO A 230 13.68 26.44 12.24
CA PRO A 230 13.39 25.30 11.33
C PRO A 230 11.96 25.31 10.77
N ASP A 231 11.10 26.22 11.19
CA ASP A 231 9.63 26.11 11.07
C ASP A 231 9.01 27.08 10.03
N GLY A 232 9.83 27.78 9.24
CA GLY A 232 9.34 28.67 8.19
C GLY A 232 10.03 28.46 6.85
N ALA A 233 9.47 29.04 5.79
CA ALA A 233 9.86 28.82 4.41
C ALA A 233 9.83 27.32 4.00
N VAL A 234 10.80 26.85 3.23
CA VAL A 234 10.99 25.47 2.82
C VAL A 234 12.45 25.07 2.93
N TRP A 235 12.72 23.83 3.30
CA TRP A 235 14.09 23.31 3.47
C TRP A 235 14.27 21.99 2.74
N PRO A 236 15.45 21.65 2.21
CA PRO A 236 16.71 22.42 2.28
C PRO A 236 16.69 23.73 1.49
N ARG A 237 17.72 24.56 1.75
CA ARG A 237 17.88 25.92 1.20
C ARG A 237 17.69 26.00 -0.33
N GLU A 238 18.05 24.97 -1.05
CA GLU A 238 17.95 24.90 -2.51
C GLU A 238 16.52 25.03 -3.02
N PHE A 239 15.51 24.73 -2.20
CA PHE A 239 14.10 24.95 -2.55
C PHE A 239 13.62 26.39 -2.31
N GLN A 240 14.41 27.23 -1.63
CA GLN A 240 14.04 28.61 -1.26
C GLN A 240 14.15 29.59 -2.44
N ASN A 241 13.83 29.14 -3.62
CA ASN A 241 13.72 29.95 -4.82
C ASN A 241 12.34 29.73 -5.45
N ILE A 242 11.55 30.80 -5.53
CA ILE A 242 10.19 30.74 -6.04
C ILE A 242 10.10 30.24 -7.49
N ALA A 243 11.18 30.34 -8.26
CA ALA A 243 11.25 29.78 -9.60
C ALA A 243 11.23 28.23 -9.64
N LYS A 244 11.39 27.57 -8.49
CA LYS A 244 11.25 26.11 -8.38
C LYS A 244 9.81 25.64 -8.21
N PHE A 245 8.85 26.56 -8.19
CA PHE A 245 7.44 26.28 -8.03
C PHE A 245 6.65 26.73 -9.26
N ARG A 246 5.67 25.93 -9.66
CA ARG A 246 4.76 26.25 -10.78
C ARG A 246 3.94 27.51 -10.51
N ARG A 247 3.42 27.65 -9.31
CA ARG A 247 2.59 28.78 -8.89
C ARG A 247 1.31 28.94 -9.73
N SER A 248 0.79 27.85 -10.25
CA SER A 248 -0.32 27.85 -11.21
C SER A 248 -1.70 27.84 -10.56
N GLY A 249 -1.77 27.94 -9.22
CA GLY A 249 -3.02 27.90 -8.49
C GLY A 249 -3.61 26.49 -8.38
N ARG A 250 -4.79 26.39 -7.76
CA ARG A 250 -5.41 25.12 -7.37
C ARG A 250 -5.97 24.35 -8.55
N ILE A 251 -5.78 23.04 -8.55
CA ILE A 251 -6.35 22.09 -9.49
C ILE A 251 -7.88 22.07 -9.43
N THR A 252 -8.52 22.00 -10.58
CA THR A 252 -9.97 21.86 -10.74
C THR A 252 -10.34 20.59 -11.52
N ASN A 253 -9.46 20.14 -12.42
CA ASN A 253 -9.67 18.91 -13.20
C ASN A 253 -8.47 17.96 -13.06
N TRP A 254 -8.65 16.89 -12.28
CA TRP A 254 -7.63 15.90 -11.94
C TRP A 254 -7.19 15.00 -13.11
N ASP A 255 -7.91 15.02 -14.21
CA ASP A 255 -7.63 14.18 -15.39
C ASP A 255 -7.28 15.01 -16.65
N TYR A 256 -7.32 16.35 -16.58
CA TYR A 256 -6.99 17.22 -17.71
C TYR A 256 -5.49 17.57 -17.73
N TYR A 257 -4.80 17.21 -18.82
CA TYR A 257 -3.43 17.66 -19.06
C TYR A 257 -3.43 19.04 -19.75
N PRO A 258 -2.58 20.01 -19.34
CA PRO A 258 -1.48 19.90 -18.35
C PRO A 258 -1.88 20.24 -16.90
N GLU A 259 -3.13 20.59 -16.62
CA GLU A 259 -3.58 21.06 -15.30
C GLU A 259 -3.15 20.11 -14.17
N TYR A 260 -3.34 18.79 -14.33
CA TYR A 260 -3.00 17.83 -13.27
C TYR A 260 -1.48 17.72 -12.98
N VAL A 261 -0.61 18.26 -13.87
CA VAL A 261 0.86 18.30 -13.66
C VAL A 261 1.30 19.65 -13.09
N GLU A 262 0.55 20.72 -13.35
CA GLU A 262 0.98 22.09 -13.08
C GLU A 262 0.32 22.70 -11.85
N ALA A 263 -0.88 22.22 -11.49
CA ALA A 263 -1.72 22.86 -10.49
C ALA A 263 -1.44 22.34 -9.08
N ASP A 264 -1.71 23.18 -8.11
CA ASP A 264 -1.59 22.87 -6.68
C ASP A 264 -2.73 21.92 -6.22
N MET A 265 -2.37 20.90 -5.47
CA MET A 265 -3.33 20.01 -4.80
C MET A 265 -3.73 20.63 -3.46
N PHE A 266 -5.00 21.01 -3.31
CA PHE A 266 -5.50 21.67 -2.10
C PHE A 266 -4.67 22.91 -1.73
N SER A 267 -4.05 22.95 -0.55
CA SER A 267 -3.13 23.99 -0.09
C SER A 267 -1.66 23.73 -0.44
N LEU A 268 -1.32 22.51 -0.94
CA LEU A 268 0.04 22.08 -1.25
C LEU A 268 0.61 22.86 -2.43
N LYS A 269 1.93 22.99 -2.51
CA LYS A 269 2.59 23.83 -3.53
C LYS A 269 3.39 23.00 -4.51
N THR A 270 2.97 23.01 -5.76
CA THR A 270 3.54 22.21 -6.84
C THR A 270 4.91 22.69 -7.24
N LEU A 271 5.88 21.75 -7.26
CA LEU A 271 7.24 21.99 -7.73
C LEU A 271 7.29 22.03 -9.26
N ASP A 272 8.13 22.89 -9.80
CA ASP A 272 8.41 22.92 -11.24
C ASP A 272 9.46 21.86 -11.59
N LEU A 273 9.01 20.70 -12.00
CA LEU A 273 9.88 19.55 -12.32
C LEU A 273 10.39 19.58 -13.75
N TRP A 274 9.97 20.56 -14.57
CA TRP A 274 10.30 20.67 -15.99
C TRP A 274 11.15 21.89 -16.24
N ALA A 275 12.25 21.72 -17.01
CA ALA A 275 12.92 22.82 -17.69
C ALA A 275 12.90 22.52 -19.19
N GLU A 276 12.17 23.34 -19.96
CA GLU A 276 12.38 23.43 -21.40
C GLU A 276 13.59 24.31 -21.65
N GLN A 277 14.57 23.81 -22.44
CA GLN A 277 15.63 24.65 -22.98
C GLN A 277 15.30 25.04 -24.43
N GLU A 278 15.78 26.22 -24.86
CA GLU A 278 15.58 26.77 -26.22
C GLU A 278 16.09 25.85 -27.32
N ASP A 279 17.00 24.91 -27.04
CA ASP A 279 17.59 23.97 -28.00
C ASP A 279 16.89 22.60 -28.09
N GLN A 280 15.70 22.45 -27.47
CA GLN A 280 14.95 21.19 -27.36
C GLN A 280 15.67 20.07 -26.61
N THR A 281 16.80 20.30 -26.00
CA THR A 281 17.40 19.38 -25.05
C THR A 281 16.67 19.52 -23.70
N ARG A 282 16.05 18.42 -23.23
CA ARG A 282 15.37 18.39 -21.94
C ARG A 282 16.41 18.24 -20.85
N GLN A 283 16.74 19.31 -20.16
CA GLN A 283 17.46 19.22 -18.88
C GLN A 283 16.43 19.09 -17.75
N PHE A 284 16.81 18.31 -16.72
CA PHE A 284 16.03 18.25 -15.50
C PHE A 284 15.94 19.63 -14.86
N SER A 285 14.76 19.96 -14.33
CA SER A 285 14.65 21.18 -13.55
C SER A 285 15.56 21.09 -12.31
N SER A 286 15.99 22.25 -11.83
CA SER A 286 16.76 22.28 -10.60
C SER A 286 15.96 21.80 -9.36
N ALA A 287 14.62 21.83 -9.40
CA ALA A 287 13.77 21.27 -8.37
C ALA A 287 13.82 19.72 -8.39
N LEU A 288 13.74 19.11 -9.57
CA LEU A 288 13.85 17.66 -9.70
C LEU A 288 15.23 17.16 -9.23
N ALA A 289 16.31 17.87 -9.59
CA ALA A 289 17.65 17.54 -9.09
C ALA A 289 17.76 17.60 -7.55
N CYS A 290 17.14 18.60 -6.92
CA CYS A 290 17.08 18.70 -5.46
C CYS A 290 16.31 17.51 -4.84
N LEU A 291 15.18 17.10 -5.42
CA LEU A 291 14.42 15.94 -4.95
C LEU A 291 15.22 14.65 -5.06
N ILE A 292 15.90 14.43 -6.20
CA ILE A 292 16.75 13.25 -6.40
C ILE A 292 17.81 13.17 -5.30
N LEU A 293 18.58 14.24 -5.08
CA LEU A 293 19.61 14.28 -4.04
C LEU A 293 19.03 14.06 -2.63
N THR A 294 17.89 14.66 -2.34
CA THR A 294 17.18 14.48 -1.07
C THR A 294 16.83 13.00 -0.84
N TYR A 295 16.29 12.33 -1.82
CA TYR A 295 15.88 10.94 -1.66
C TYR A 295 17.04 9.95 -1.73
N CYS A 296 18.12 10.25 -2.47
CA CYS A 296 19.40 9.55 -2.34
C CYS A 296 19.98 9.65 -0.92
N PHE A 297 19.87 10.83 -0.28
CA PHE A 297 20.27 10.99 1.11
C PHE A 297 19.50 10.01 2.02
N TRP A 298 18.18 9.92 1.93
CA TRP A 298 17.40 9.03 2.78
C TRP A 298 17.69 7.55 2.55
N ILE A 299 17.95 7.14 1.30
CA ILE A 299 18.37 5.76 1.00
C ILE A 299 19.68 5.46 1.74
N ALA A 300 20.68 6.32 1.61
CA ALA A 300 22.00 6.10 2.20
C ALA A 300 22.01 6.29 3.73
N TYR A 301 21.27 7.28 4.24
CA TYR A 301 21.25 7.62 5.67
C TYR A 301 20.49 6.59 6.51
N ALA A 302 19.30 6.19 6.04
CA ALA A 302 18.39 5.35 6.81
C ALA A 302 18.26 3.91 6.27
N ASP A 303 19.02 3.53 5.24
CA ASP A 303 19.00 2.19 4.63
C ASP A 303 17.61 1.77 4.08
N ILE A 304 16.87 2.72 3.52
CA ILE A 304 15.53 2.49 2.96
C ILE A 304 15.61 1.49 1.77
N ASP A 305 14.61 0.63 1.60
CA ASP A 305 14.58 -0.45 0.61
C ASP A 305 13.68 -0.18 -0.59
N GLY A 306 12.84 0.85 -0.52
CA GLY A 306 11.95 1.25 -1.59
C GLY A 306 11.20 2.53 -1.27
N PHE A 307 10.59 3.11 -2.30
CA PHE A 307 9.70 4.25 -2.18
C PHE A 307 8.32 3.94 -2.76
N ARG A 308 7.29 4.41 -2.07
CA ARG A 308 5.98 4.67 -2.66
C ARG A 308 5.93 6.16 -2.99
N LEU A 309 5.73 6.47 -4.26
CA LEU A 309 5.65 7.84 -4.74
C LEU A 309 4.20 8.31 -4.70
N ASP A 310 3.94 9.26 -3.80
CA ASP A 310 2.68 9.97 -3.76
C ASP A 310 2.46 10.76 -5.04
N ALA A 311 1.22 10.78 -5.52
CA ALA A 311 0.84 11.58 -6.68
C ALA A 311 1.75 11.39 -7.92
N ALA A 312 2.27 10.18 -8.17
CA ALA A 312 3.25 9.91 -9.22
C ALA A 312 2.77 10.34 -10.62
N LYS A 313 1.46 10.21 -10.92
CA LYS A 313 0.86 10.70 -12.17
C LYS A 313 1.14 12.20 -12.39
N HIS A 314 1.13 12.97 -11.33
CA HIS A 314 1.19 14.42 -11.35
C HIS A 314 2.60 14.98 -11.56
N MET A 315 3.65 14.15 -11.42
CA MET A 315 5.02 14.53 -11.80
C MET A 315 5.19 14.70 -13.30
N GLY A 316 4.31 14.09 -14.11
CA GLY A 316 4.49 13.97 -15.55
C GLY A 316 5.53 12.90 -15.93
N THR A 317 5.28 12.16 -17.00
CA THR A 317 6.07 10.98 -17.39
C THR A 317 7.57 11.22 -17.51
N PRO A 318 8.09 12.31 -18.13
CA PRO A 318 9.53 12.50 -18.25
C PRO A 318 10.23 12.83 -16.93
N ALA A 319 9.63 13.65 -16.07
CA ALA A 319 10.21 13.95 -14.74
C ALA A 319 10.22 12.70 -13.86
N LEU A 320 9.12 11.94 -13.88
CA LEU A 320 9.02 10.68 -13.15
C LEU A 320 10.03 9.64 -13.64
N ARG A 321 10.23 9.52 -14.97
CA ARG A 321 11.27 8.64 -15.53
C ARG A 321 12.64 9.01 -15.03
N ALA A 322 13.02 10.28 -15.16
CA ALA A 322 14.31 10.77 -14.72
C ALA A 322 14.55 10.56 -13.22
N PHE A 323 13.51 10.77 -12.42
CA PHE A 323 13.55 10.48 -10.99
C PHE A 323 13.81 8.99 -10.74
N CYS A 324 13.01 8.11 -11.35
CA CYS A 324 13.14 6.66 -11.16
C CYS A 324 14.50 6.14 -11.59
N ASP A 325 15.02 6.59 -12.73
CA ASP A 325 16.32 6.16 -13.24
C ASP A 325 17.45 6.59 -12.29
N SER A 326 17.46 7.86 -11.85
CA SER A 326 18.50 8.39 -10.95
C SER A 326 18.47 7.72 -9.57
N ILE A 327 17.29 7.48 -9.01
CA ILE A 327 17.14 6.77 -7.72
C ILE A 327 17.63 5.35 -7.84
N ARG A 328 17.32 4.66 -8.94
CA ARG A 328 17.75 3.29 -9.18
C ARG A 328 19.25 3.17 -9.32
N GLU A 329 19.88 4.02 -10.16
CA GLU A 329 21.34 4.05 -10.32
C GLU A 329 22.05 4.26 -8.97
N PHE A 330 21.56 5.20 -8.17
CA PHE A 330 22.12 5.44 -6.85
C PHE A 330 21.96 4.22 -5.93
N ALA A 331 20.77 3.65 -5.84
CA ALA A 331 20.49 2.49 -4.99
C ALA A 331 21.34 1.27 -5.40
N GLU A 332 21.47 1.01 -6.70
CA GLU A 332 22.33 -0.05 -7.25
C GLU A 332 23.81 0.18 -6.87
N SER A 333 24.28 1.43 -6.91
CA SER A 333 25.67 1.78 -6.56
C SER A 333 26.06 1.44 -5.12
N ILE A 334 25.08 1.31 -4.22
CA ILE A 334 25.27 0.94 -2.81
C ILE A 334 24.76 -0.48 -2.50
N GLY A 335 24.50 -1.30 -3.53
CA GLY A 335 24.16 -2.72 -3.38
C GLY A 335 22.67 -3.03 -3.23
N LYS A 336 21.77 -2.06 -3.46
CA LYS A 336 20.31 -2.26 -3.47
C LYS A 336 19.78 -2.44 -4.91
N GLU A 337 20.16 -3.57 -5.54
CA GLU A 337 19.92 -3.86 -6.96
C GLU A 337 18.44 -3.90 -7.37
N ARG A 338 17.53 -4.07 -6.43
CA ARG A 338 16.07 -4.13 -6.64
C ARG A 338 15.34 -3.19 -5.72
N PHE A 339 15.85 -1.97 -5.61
CA PHE A 339 15.15 -0.92 -4.89
C PHE A 339 13.75 -0.73 -5.46
N LEU A 340 12.72 -0.82 -4.61
CA LEU A 340 11.32 -0.81 -5.06
C LEU A 340 10.83 0.61 -5.31
N LEU A 341 10.25 0.85 -6.48
CA LEU A 341 9.57 2.09 -6.82
C LEU A 341 8.11 1.81 -7.18
N VAL A 342 7.19 2.20 -6.30
CA VAL A 342 5.74 2.03 -6.48
C VAL A 342 5.09 3.38 -6.68
N GLY A 343 4.34 3.57 -7.77
CA GLY A 343 3.63 4.83 -8.04
C GLY A 343 2.17 4.77 -7.62
N GLU A 344 1.69 5.84 -6.97
CA GLU A 344 0.28 6.10 -6.89
C GLU A 344 -0.19 6.75 -8.20
N ILE A 345 -1.07 6.05 -8.91
CA ILE A 345 -1.53 6.47 -10.22
C ILE A 345 -3.05 6.32 -10.29
N GLY A 346 -3.75 7.42 -10.15
CA GLY A 346 -5.19 7.49 -10.42
C GLY A 346 -5.49 7.62 -11.92
N GLY A 347 -6.69 7.23 -12.34
CA GLY A 347 -7.13 7.30 -13.74
C GLY A 347 -7.34 5.96 -14.41
N GLY A 348 -7.33 4.88 -13.64
CA GLY A 348 -7.62 3.52 -14.10
C GLY A 348 -6.38 2.73 -14.50
N ARG A 349 -6.61 1.42 -14.71
CA ARG A 349 -5.54 0.44 -14.97
C ARG A 349 -4.72 0.75 -16.22
N GLU A 350 -5.35 1.17 -17.30
CA GLU A 350 -4.66 1.47 -18.56
C GLU A 350 -3.68 2.63 -18.37
N LYS A 351 -4.10 3.69 -17.68
CA LYS A 351 -3.23 4.83 -17.37
C LYS A 351 -2.09 4.45 -16.44
N ALA A 352 -2.37 3.68 -15.40
CA ALA A 352 -1.34 3.16 -14.50
C ALA A 352 -0.30 2.32 -15.24
N TRP A 353 -0.77 1.47 -16.15
CA TRP A 353 0.08 0.63 -16.97
C TRP A 353 0.97 1.42 -17.94
N GLU A 354 0.37 2.37 -18.65
CA GLU A 354 1.10 3.28 -19.55
C GLU A 354 2.26 3.97 -18.81
N ILE A 355 1.99 4.52 -17.63
CA ILE A 355 2.98 5.23 -16.82
C ILE A 355 4.07 4.26 -16.32
N VAL A 356 3.72 3.11 -15.79
CA VAL A 356 4.71 2.10 -15.33
C VAL A 356 5.64 1.69 -16.47
N GLN A 357 5.12 1.48 -17.68
CA GLN A 357 5.96 1.14 -18.85
C GLN A 357 6.89 2.26 -19.27
N GLN A 358 6.47 3.50 -19.11
CA GLN A 358 7.22 4.65 -19.63
C GLN A 358 8.23 5.25 -18.64
N THR A 359 8.16 4.91 -17.37
CA THR A 359 8.86 5.65 -16.30
C THR A 359 9.85 4.86 -15.46
N GLY A 360 9.96 3.56 -15.66
CA GLY A 360 10.84 2.73 -14.82
C GLY A 360 10.30 2.43 -13.41
N LEU A 361 9.06 2.82 -13.08
CA LEU A 361 8.37 2.31 -11.89
C LEU A 361 8.29 0.79 -11.93
N ASP A 362 8.49 0.15 -10.76
CA ASP A 362 8.36 -1.31 -10.66
C ASP A 362 6.91 -1.75 -10.66
N ALA A 363 6.05 -0.99 -9.99
CA ALA A 363 4.63 -1.29 -9.84
C ALA A 363 3.79 -0.02 -9.65
N ALA A 364 2.49 -0.14 -9.93
CA ALA A 364 1.48 0.82 -9.53
C ALA A 364 0.65 0.28 -8.35
N LEU A 365 0.08 1.17 -7.57
CA LEU A 365 -0.95 0.81 -6.60
C LEU A 365 -2.23 0.41 -7.33
N GLY A 366 -2.80 -0.74 -6.98
CA GLY A 366 -4.08 -1.21 -7.52
C GLY A 366 -5.27 -0.63 -6.76
N ILE A 367 -5.40 0.70 -6.74
CA ILE A 367 -6.42 1.42 -5.95
C ILE A 367 -7.73 1.64 -6.70
N ASP A 368 -7.69 1.66 -8.03
CA ASP A 368 -8.83 2.09 -8.84
C ASP A 368 -9.86 0.98 -9.08
N ASP A 369 -9.43 -0.24 -9.27
CA ASP A 369 -10.31 -1.34 -9.69
C ASP A 369 -10.21 -2.60 -8.81
N ILE A 370 -9.03 -2.88 -8.22
CA ILE A 370 -8.80 -4.09 -7.45
C ILE A 370 -9.65 -4.14 -6.18
N PRO A 371 -9.66 -3.14 -5.28
CA PRO A 371 -10.40 -3.24 -4.03
C PRO A 371 -11.89 -3.48 -4.25
N GLY A 372 -12.52 -2.70 -5.13
CA GLY A 372 -13.95 -2.80 -5.38
C GLY A 372 -14.37 -4.10 -6.08
N LYS A 373 -13.55 -4.63 -7.00
CA LYS A 373 -13.82 -5.92 -7.65
C LYS A 373 -13.61 -7.09 -6.70
N LEU A 374 -12.56 -7.03 -5.87
CA LEU A 374 -12.26 -8.02 -4.85
C LEU A 374 -13.39 -8.10 -3.82
N GLU A 375 -13.80 -6.97 -3.27
CA GLU A 375 -14.90 -6.86 -2.32
C GLU A 375 -16.19 -7.43 -2.89
N ARG A 376 -16.60 -6.97 -4.08
CA ARG A 376 -17.83 -7.47 -4.72
C ARG A 376 -17.81 -8.96 -4.98
N MET A 377 -16.68 -9.50 -5.47
CA MET A 377 -16.54 -10.94 -5.72
C MET A 377 -16.67 -11.75 -4.43
N VAL A 378 -15.95 -11.38 -3.38
CA VAL A 378 -15.96 -12.11 -2.09
C VAL A 378 -17.33 -12.04 -1.43
N CYS A 379 -18.03 -10.91 -1.52
CA CYS A 379 -19.39 -10.74 -1.00
C CYS A 379 -20.47 -11.42 -1.88
N GLY A 380 -20.10 -12.07 -2.99
CA GLY A 380 -21.06 -12.65 -3.93
C GLY A 380 -21.91 -11.62 -4.67
N ARG A 381 -21.38 -10.41 -4.89
CA ARG A 381 -22.02 -9.27 -5.57
C ARG A 381 -21.30 -8.89 -6.88
N GLY A 382 -20.40 -9.72 -7.37
CA GLY A 382 -19.67 -9.50 -8.62
C GLY A 382 -19.17 -10.79 -9.23
N ASN A 383 -19.04 -10.81 -10.56
CA ASN A 383 -18.51 -11.96 -11.26
C ASN A 383 -17.00 -12.13 -10.99
N PRO A 384 -16.54 -13.36 -10.72
CA PRO A 384 -15.09 -13.61 -10.54
C PRO A 384 -14.25 -13.19 -11.74
N ALA A 385 -14.77 -13.35 -12.96
CA ALA A 385 -14.08 -12.94 -14.17
C ALA A 385 -13.69 -11.45 -14.15
N ASP A 386 -14.50 -10.58 -13.52
CA ASP A 386 -14.19 -9.14 -13.41
C ASP A 386 -12.94 -8.87 -12.59
N TYR A 387 -12.74 -9.63 -11.50
CA TYR A 387 -11.53 -9.53 -10.66
C TYR A 387 -10.33 -10.19 -11.33
N PHE A 388 -10.50 -11.42 -11.84
CA PHE A 388 -9.37 -12.15 -12.44
C PHE A 388 -8.88 -11.51 -13.73
N SER A 389 -9.74 -10.82 -14.49
CA SER A 389 -9.38 -10.08 -15.71
C SER A 389 -8.44 -8.89 -15.44
N VAL A 390 -8.40 -8.33 -14.22
CA VAL A 390 -7.44 -7.23 -13.88
C VAL A 390 -6.00 -7.67 -14.04
N PHE A 391 -5.70 -8.95 -13.90
CA PHE A 391 -4.36 -9.50 -14.03
C PHE A 391 -4.03 -9.95 -15.45
N GLN A 392 -4.99 -9.88 -16.37
CA GLN A 392 -4.81 -10.15 -17.79
C GLN A 392 -4.48 -8.84 -18.50
N ASN A 393 -3.37 -8.82 -19.22
CA ASN A 393 -3.07 -7.70 -20.10
C ASN A 393 -3.45 -8.09 -21.53
N TRP A 394 -4.65 -7.72 -21.96
CA TRP A 394 -5.16 -8.03 -23.29
C TRP A 394 -4.33 -7.40 -24.44
N ILE A 395 -3.54 -6.35 -24.16
CA ILE A 395 -2.53 -5.81 -25.10
C ILE A 395 -1.39 -6.82 -25.31
N LEU A 396 -1.16 -7.72 -24.34
CA LEU A 396 -0.18 -8.81 -24.40
C LEU A 396 -0.83 -10.20 -24.45
N ASP A 397 -2.16 -10.29 -24.58
CA ASP A 397 -2.90 -11.56 -24.60
C ASP A 397 -2.48 -12.46 -25.78
N ASP A 398 -2.04 -11.88 -26.89
CA ASP A 398 -1.43 -12.62 -28.00
C ASP A 398 -0.17 -13.41 -27.58
N THR A 399 0.43 -13.08 -26.44
CA THR A 399 1.60 -13.77 -25.90
C THR A 399 1.29 -14.69 -24.72
N GLY A 400 0.06 -14.71 -24.18
CA GLY A 400 -0.37 -15.57 -23.07
C GLY A 400 0.39 -15.40 -21.77
N GLN A 401 0.98 -14.24 -21.50
CA GLN A 401 1.89 -14.04 -20.39
C GLN A 401 1.22 -13.46 -19.13
N HIS A 402 0.43 -14.24 -18.43
CA HIS A 402 -0.04 -13.91 -17.07
C HIS A 402 1.09 -13.61 -16.06
N ARG A 403 2.31 -14.06 -16.32
CA ARG A 403 3.49 -13.79 -15.48
C ARG A 403 3.81 -12.31 -15.33
N TRP A 404 3.37 -11.51 -16.26
CA TRP A 404 3.84 -10.14 -16.38
C TRP A 404 3.26 -9.21 -15.30
N TYR A 405 2.04 -9.49 -14.83
CA TYR A 405 1.36 -8.68 -13.79
C TYR A 405 1.75 -9.02 -12.35
N ARG A 406 2.35 -10.17 -12.09
CA ARG A 406 2.61 -10.65 -10.72
C ARG A 406 3.42 -9.69 -9.84
N ASN A 407 4.26 -8.85 -10.44
CA ASN A 407 5.13 -7.90 -9.77
C ASN A 407 4.95 -6.45 -10.26
N LYS A 408 3.87 -6.14 -10.99
CA LYS A 408 3.62 -4.81 -11.57
C LYS A 408 2.45 -4.07 -10.90
N VAL A 409 1.81 -4.71 -9.94
CA VAL A 409 0.71 -4.11 -9.17
C VAL A 409 0.83 -4.49 -7.70
N VAL A 410 0.71 -3.50 -6.82
CA VAL A 410 0.51 -3.71 -5.39
C VAL A 410 -0.99 -3.79 -5.15
N THR A 411 -1.45 -4.93 -4.60
CA THR A 411 -2.86 -5.19 -4.36
C THR A 411 -3.24 -4.81 -2.94
N LEU A 412 -4.38 -4.12 -2.78
CA LEU A 412 -4.96 -3.72 -1.50
C LEU A 412 -6.44 -4.12 -1.45
N GLY A 413 -6.96 -4.42 -0.26
CA GLY A 413 -8.38 -4.52 0.01
C GLY A 413 -8.93 -3.18 0.53
N ASP A 414 -8.30 -2.64 1.59
CA ASP A 414 -8.53 -1.32 2.15
C ASP A 414 -7.30 -0.43 1.96
N ASP A 415 -7.49 0.89 1.94
CA ASP A 415 -6.45 1.91 1.96
C ASP A 415 -6.91 3.16 2.72
N HIS A 416 -6.04 4.16 2.82
CA HIS A 416 -6.27 5.37 3.63
C HIS A 416 -7.02 6.48 2.91
N ASP A 417 -7.30 6.35 1.61
CA ASP A 417 -7.91 7.40 0.79
C ASP A 417 -9.20 6.95 0.09
N GLN A 418 -9.28 5.70 -0.38
CA GLN A 418 -10.43 5.13 -1.09
C GLN A 418 -11.08 6.11 -2.09
N VAL A 419 -10.27 6.80 -2.88
CA VAL A 419 -10.66 7.92 -3.76
C VAL A 419 -11.90 7.59 -4.61
N ARG A 420 -12.00 6.36 -5.11
CA ARG A 420 -13.11 5.94 -5.98
C ARG A 420 -14.43 5.64 -5.26
N LYS A 421 -14.42 5.54 -3.94
CA LYS A 421 -15.66 5.36 -3.19
C LYS A 421 -16.44 6.68 -2.97
N GLY A 422 -15.83 7.84 -3.23
CA GLY A 422 -16.47 9.16 -3.10
C GLY A 422 -17.09 9.37 -1.73
N ALA A 423 -18.40 9.61 -1.66
CA ALA A 423 -19.13 9.79 -0.41
C ALA A 423 -19.42 8.49 0.36
N SER A 424 -18.93 7.35 -0.13
CA SER A 424 -19.17 6.02 0.47
C SER A 424 -17.89 5.37 0.97
N LYS A 425 -16.90 6.16 1.40
CA LYS A 425 -15.65 5.66 1.96
C LYS A 425 -15.92 4.92 3.26
N MET A 426 -15.43 3.70 3.33
CA MET A 426 -15.58 2.84 4.50
C MET A 426 -14.64 1.63 4.36
N ARG A 427 -14.01 1.20 5.45
CA ARG A 427 -13.26 -0.07 5.46
C ARG A 427 -14.21 -1.24 5.22
N PHE A 428 -13.68 -2.35 4.79
CA PHE A 428 -14.47 -3.54 4.48
C PHE A 428 -15.38 -3.96 5.64
N CYS A 429 -14.87 -3.98 6.87
CA CYS A 429 -15.65 -4.36 8.05
C CYS A 429 -16.69 -3.33 8.50
N GLY A 430 -16.71 -2.13 7.92
CA GLY A 430 -17.78 -1.17 8.18
C GLY A 430 -19.15 -1.64 7.67
N ASP A 431 -19.19 -2.47 6.62
CA ASP A 431 -20.40 -3.22 6.26
C ASP A 431 -20.51 -4.45 7.19
N THR A 432 -21.21 -4.25 8.32
CA THR A 432 -21.38 -5.30 9.34
C THR A 432 -22.04 -6.58 8.79
N GLN A 433 -22.75 -6.48 7.66
CA GLN A 433 -23.30 -7.64 6.99
C GLN A 433 -22.21 -8.59 6.48
N TYR A 434 -21.02 -8.09 6.10
CA TYR A 434 -19.99 -8.87 5.43
C TYR A 434 -18.63 -8.87 6.19
N CYS A 435 -18.54 -8.25 7.35
CA CYS A 435 -17.30 -8.16 8.12
C CYS A 435 -16.64 -9.53 8.36
N ASP A 436 -17.42 -10.57 8.57
CA ASP A 436 -16.94 -11.94 8.74
C ASP A 436 -16.20 -12.52 7.51
N LEU A 437 -16.28 -11.86 6.35
CA LEU A 437 -15.54 -12.22 5.14
C LEU A 437 -14.20 -11.47 4.97
N VAL A 438 -13.79 -10.64 5.93
CA VAL A 438 -12.54 -9.86 5.80
C VAL A 438 -11.33 -10.77 5.60
N PHE A 439 -11.32 -11.93 6.29
CA PHE A 439 -10.29 -12.94 6.04
C PHE A 439 -10.29 -13.37 4.56
N ASN A 440 -11.45 -13.67 3.97
CA ASN A 440 -11.54 -14.12 2.58
C ASN A 440 -11.06 -13.05 1.59
N VAL A 441 -11.27 -11.76 1.87
CA VAL A 441 -10.74 -10.65 1.07
C VAL A 441 -9.22 -10.69 1.06
N VAL A 442 -8.58 -10.67 2.24
CA VAL A 442 -7.12 -10.66 2.35
C VAL A 442 -6.52 -12.00 1.87
N ALA A 443 -7.16 -13.13 2.17
CA ALA A 443 -6.71 -14.46 1.72
C ALA A 443 -6.74 -14.59 0.19
N THR A 444 -7.76 -14.03 -0.48
CA THR A 444 -7.81 -13.98 -1.94
C THR A 444 -6.67 -13.14 -2.49
N GLN A 445 -6.43 -11.96 -1.92
CA GLN A 445 -5.30 -11.10 -2.27
C GLN A 445 -3.96 -11.81 -2.10
N LEU A 446 -3.74 -12.51 -0.98
CA LEU A 446 -2.53 -13.28 -0.70
C LEU A 446 -2.33 -14.48 -1.64
N SER A 447 -3.37 -15.00 -2.25
CA SER A 447 -3.35 -16.20 -3.10
C SER A 447 -3.57 -15.93 -4.59
N THR A 448 -3.79 -14.68 -4.99
CA THR A 448 -3.82 -14.23 -6.39
C THR A 448 -2.50 -13.57 -6.81
N MET A 449 -2.40 -13.08 -8.05
CA MET A 449 -1.23 -12.34 -8.54
C MET A 449 -1.15 -10.95 -7.90
N GLY A 450 0.01 -10.30 -8.03
CA GLY A 450 0.32 -9.01 -7.44
C GLY A 450 1.24 -9.10 -6.22
N ILE A 451 1.66 -7.95 -5.73
CA ILE A 451 2.39 -7.78 -4.47
C ILE A 451 1.34 -7.45 -3.41
N PRO A 452 1.01 -8.37 -2.49
CA PRO A 452 -0.06 -8.13 -1.53
C PRO A 452 0.36 -7.12 -0.47
N CYS A 453 -0.52 -6.15 -0.18
CA CYS A 453 -0.35 -5.17 0.86
C CYS A 453 -1.57 -5.15 1.78
N ILE A 454 -1.38 -5.35 3.08
CA ILE A 454 -2.42 -5.28 4.10
C ILE A 454 -2.39 -3.87 4.69
N TYR A 455 -3.55 -3.23 4.75
CA TYR A 455 -3.69 -1.94 5.42
C TYR A 455 -3.87 -2.13 6.92
N TYR A 456 -3.17 -1.36 7.76
CA TYR A 456 -3.18 -1.53 9.21
C TYR A 456 -4.60 -1.55 9.78
N GLY A 457 -4.81 -2.38 10.77
CA GLY A 457 -6.11 -2.58 11.41
C GLY A 457 -7.08 -3.50 10.66
N THR A 458 -6.79 -3.90 9.41
CA THR A 458 -7.63 -4.87 8.68
C THR A 458 -7.58 -6.23 9.34
N GLU A 459 -6.42 -6.65 9.86
CA GLU A 459 -6.25 -7.88 10.64
C GLU A 459 -6.93 -7.84 12.02
N GLN A 460 -7.35 -6.64 12.44
CA GLN A 460 -8.10 -6.36 13.68
C GLN A 460 -9.56 -5.94 13.38
N GLU A 461 -10.02 -6.14 12.14
CA GLU A 461 -11.40 -5.90 11.71
C GLU A 461 -11.89 -4.46 11.92
N PHE A 462 -11.04 -3.45 11.64
CA PHE A 462 -11.41 -2.03 11.73
C PHE A 462 -12.58 -1.69 10.81
N ASP A 463 -13.50 -0.86 11.27
CA ASP A 463 -14.83 -0.69 10.72
C ASP A 463 -15.19 0.74 10.27
N SER A 464 -14.26 1.70 10.33
CA SER A 464 -14.53 3.12 10.01
C SER A 464 -15.67 3.72 10.84
N GLY A 465 -15.85 3.24 12.08
CA GLY A 465 -16.99 3.64 12.91
C GLY A 465 -18.34 3.07 12.45
N GLY A 466 -18.35 2.12 11.52
CA GLY A 466 -19.55 1.44 11.03
C GLY A 466 -20.46 2.30 10.14
N ARG A 467 -19.96 3.42 9.59
CA ARG A 467 -20.73 4.33 8.72
C ARG A 467 -19.91 4.79 7.53
N PRO A 468 -20.50 4.86 6.31
CA PRO A 468 -19.86 5.48 5.17
C PRO A 468 -19.72 6.99 5.35
N SER A 469 -18.66 7.57 4.76
CA SER A 469 -18.36 9.00 4.81
C SER A 469 -17.78 9.49 3.47
N ASP A 470 -17.82 10.77 3.21
CA ASP A 470 -17.07 11.44 2.14
C ASP A 470 -15.64 11.81 2.57
N SER A 471 -15.36 11.74 3.89
CA SER A 471 -14.07 12.06 4.47
C SER A 471 -13.15 10.83 4.56
N ASP A 472 -11.88 11.01 4.20
CA ASP A 472 -10.82 10.01 4.39
C ASP A 472 -10.54 9.72 5.86
N LEU A 473 -10.92 10.63 6.76
CA LEU A 473 -10.68 10.49 8.20
C LEU A 473 -11.18 9.16 8.73
N VAL A 474 -12.38 8.72 8.31
CA VAL A 474 -12.97 7.46 8.77
C VAL A 474 -12.13 6.22 8.48
N LEU A 475 -11.16 6.32 7.56
CA LEU A 475 -10.26 5.24 7.18
C LEU A 475 -8.97 5.19 8.02
N ARG A 476 -8.75 6.20 8.89
CA ARG A 476 -7.45 6.48 9.53
C ARG A 476 -7.52 6.37 11.05
N GLU A 477 -8.29 5.42 11.54
CA GLU A 477 -8.48 5.14 12.96
C GLU A 477 -7.17 4.77 13.66
N SER A 478 -7.04 5.15 14.94
CA SER A 478 -5.85 4.83 15.75
C SER A 478 -5.89 3.39 16.28
N MET A 479 -4.78 2.64 16.13
CA MET A 479 -4.63 1.27 16.63
C MET A 479 -4.31 1.20 18.13
N PHE A 480 -3.77 2.26 18.71
CA PHE A 480 -3.32 2.28 20.11
C PHE A 480 -4.31 2.94 21.08
N GLY A 481 -5.51 3.28 20.61
CA GLY A 481 -6.52 3.98 21.39
C GLY A 481 -6.52 5.49 21.14
N GLY A 482 -6.65 6.29 22.20
CA GLY A 482 -6.77 7.76 22.07
C GLY A 482 -8.22 8.20 21.75
N ASN A 483 -8.37 9.43 21.25
CA ASN A 483 -9.71 9.99 20.97
C ASN A 483 -10.30 9.47 19.66
N PHE A 484 -9.48 8.91 18.78
CA PHE A 484 -9.87 8.40 17.47
C PHE A 484 -9.56 6.90 17.32
N GLY A 485 -9.74 6.14 18.39
CA GLY A 485 -9.47 4.70 18.41
C GLY A 485 -10.34 3.92 17.42
N GLY A 486 -9.81 2.82 16.91
CA GLY A 486 -10.54 1.90 16.02
C GLY A 486 -11.88 1.46 16.62
N LYS A 487 -12.87 1.18 15.78
CA LYS A 487 -14.23 0.78 16.19
C LYS A 487 -14.91 1.77 17.15
N CYS A 488 -14.63 3.07 17.01
CA CYS A 488 -15.11 4.11 17.93
C CYS A 488 -14.79 3.84 19.40
N THR A 489 -13.62 3.27 19.70
CA THR A 489 -13.21 3.02 21.09
C THR A 489 -12.31 4.12 21.63
N ARG A 490 -12.24 4.24 22.95
CA ARG A 490 -11.32 5.14 23.66
C ARG A 490 -10.42 4.33 24.59
N GLY A 491 -9.11 4.61 24.55
CA GLY A 491 -8.14 3.96 25.44
C GLY A 491 -7.90 2.47 25.17
N HIS A 492 -8.47 1.93 24.10
CA HIS A 492 -8.34 0.54 23.70
C HIS A 492 -7.31 0.41 22.60
N HIS A 493 -6.30 -0.45 22.76
CA HIS A 493 -5.40 -0.82 21.67
C HIS A 493 -5.78 -2.15 21.02
N PHE A 494 -5.32 -2.36 19.79
CA PHE A 494 -5.71 -3.47 18.92
C PHE A 494 -4.52 -4.35 18.48
N PHE A 495 -3.53 -4.53 19.34
CA PHE A 495 -2.42 -5.46 19.07
C PHE A 495 -2.72 -6.87 19.58
N ASP A 496 -3.93 -7.36 19.29
CA ASP A 496 -4.38 -8.69 19.71
C ASP A 496 -3.98 -9.76 18.69
N GLU A 497 -3.08 -10.65 19.10
CA GLU A 497 -2.61 -11.76 18.27
C GLU A 497 -3.50 -13.02 18.40
N SER A 498 -4.47 -13.02 19.31
CA SER A 498 -5.40 -14.14 19.51
C SER A 498 -6.69 -14.02 18.70
N GLY A 499 -6.89 -12.89 18.01
CA GLY A 499 -8.04 -12.67 17.13
C GLY A 499 -8.08 -13.68 15.98
N LEU A 500 -9.29 -14.19 15.68
CA LEU A 500 -9.48 -15.24 14.66
C LEU A 500 -8.92 -14.84 13.29
N VAL A 501 -9.10 -13.57 12.89
CA VAL A 501 -8.60 -13.05 11.61
C VAL A 501 -7.08 -12.98 11.60
N TYR A 502 -6.48 -12.42 12.68
CA TYR A 502 -5.04 -12.33 12.82
C TYR A 502 -4.37 -13.72 12.76
N GLU A 503 -4.86 -14.68 13.55
CA GLU A 503 -4.32 -16.05 13.55
C GLU A 503 -4.43 -16.73 12.20
N ALA A 504 -5.59 -16.62 11.53
CA ALA A 504 -5.80 -17.24 10.24
C ALA A 504 -4.91 -16.61 9.15
N LEU A 505 -4.77 -15.28 9.13
CA LEU A 505 -3.87 -14.56 8.23
C LEU A 505 -2.41 -14.94 8.50
N SER A 506 -1.98 -14.99 9.74
CA SER A 506 -0.62 -15.42 10.10
C SER A 506 -0.30 -16.80 9.53
N LYS A 507 -1.19 -17.79 9.72
CA LYS A 507 -1.04 -19.14 9.19
C LYS A 507 -0.94 -19.16 7.66
N LEU A 508 -1.79 -18.39 6.99
CA LEU A 508 -1.80 -18.31 5.53
C LEU A 508 -0.55 -17.61 4.98
N ILE A 509 -0.10 -16.51 5.58
CA ILE A 509 1.09 -15.79 5.15
C ILE A 509 2.34 -16.66 5.31
N HIS A 510 2.45 -17.40 6.41
CA HIS A 510 3.55 -18.36 6.61
C HIS A 510 3.50 -19.51 5.60
N LEU A 511 2.33 -20.01 5.25
CA LEU A 511 2.15 -21.00 4.19
C LEU A 511 2.58 -20.44 2.82
N ARG A 512 2.16 -19.20 2.49
CA ARG A 512 2.57 -18.52 1.25
C ARG A 512 4.10 -18.45 1.12
N LYS A 513 4.84 -18.17 2.20
CA LYS A 513 6.31 -18.16 2.19
C LYS A 513 6.91 -19.50 1.76
N GLN A 514 6.26 -20.61 2.04
CA GLN A 514 6.74 -21.95 1.71
C GLN A 514 6.40 -22.36 0.27
N LEU A 515 5.36 -21.78 -0.33
CA LEU A 515 4.80 -22.21 -1.61
C LEU A 515 5.08 -21.21 -2.74
N LEU A 516 6.03 -21.56 -3.61
CA LEU A 516 6.33 -20.79 -4.82
C LEU A 516 5.11 -20.56 -5.74
N PRO A 517 4.20 -21.53 -5.93
CA PRO A 517 2.99 -21.29 -6.71
C PRO A 517 2.19 -20.07 -6.22
N LEU A 518 1.98 -19.91 -4.92
CA LEU A 518 1.23 -18.77 -4.37
C LEU A 518 1.94 -17.44 -4.59
N ARG A 519 3.27 -17.43 -4.60
CA ARG A 519 4.08 -16.20 -4.78
C ARG A 519 4.29 -15.84 -6.25
N ARG A 520 4.71 -16.83 -7.07
CA ARG A 520 5.23 -16.61 -8.43
C ARG A 520 4.47 -17.37 -9.51
N GLY A 521 3.43 -18.12 -9.15
CA GLY A 521 2.69 -18.98 -10.07
C GLY A 521 1.86 -18.20 -11.08
N ARG A 522 1.60 -18.83 -12.22
CA ARG A 522 0.54 -18.45 -13.14
C ARG A 522 -0.80 -18.62 -12.44
N GLN A 523 -1.82 -17.91 -12.88
CA GLN A 523 -3.16 -17.90 -12.31
C GLN A 523 -4.16 -18.39 -13.35
N LEU A 524 -5.04 -19.29 -12.93
CA LEU A 524 -6.08 -19.86 -13.79
C LEU A 524 -7.39 -19.94 -13.01
N LEU A 525 -8.39 -19.14 -13.41
CA LEU A 525 -9.74 -19.26 -12.90
C LEU A 525 -10.38 -20.55 -13.45
N HIS A 526 -11.07 -21.31 -12.59
CA HIS A 526 -11.68 -22.59 -12.95
C HIS A 526 -13.17 -22.48 -13.22
N GLU A 527 -13.62 -23.26 -14.19
CA GLU A 527 -15.03 -23.54 -14.36
C GLU A 527 -15.51 -24.52 -13.29
N ILE A 528 -16.76 -24.38 -12.92
CA ILE A 528 -17.44 -25.23 -11.93
C ILE A 528 -18.70 -25.85 -12.51
N SER A 529 -19.14 -26.94 -11.89
CA SER A 529 -20.40 -27.64 -12.24
C SER A 529 -21.07 -28.17 -10.97
N GLY A 530 -22.38 -27.98 -10.84
CA GLY A 530 -23.17 -28.58 -9.76
C GLY A 530 -23.53 -30.05 -10.01
N ASP A 531 -23.61 -30.46 -11.28
CA ASP A 531 -24.02 -31.80 -11.71
C ASP A 531 -22.88 -32.65 -12.29
N GLY A 532 -21.69 -32.08 -12.50
CA GLY A 532 -20.58 -32.73 -13.17
C GLY A 532 -20.73 -32.90 -14.68
N ILE A 533 -21.73 -32.25 -15.28
CA ILE A 533 -22.04 -32.34 -16.72
C ILE A 533 -21.85 -30.97 -17.38
N ASN A 534 -22.44 -29.92 -16.79
CA ASN A 534 -22.45 -28.57 -17.34
C ASN A 534 -21.43 -27.72 -16.59
N PHE A 535 -20.27 -27.50 -17.20
CA PHE A 535 -19.21 -26.64 -16.64
C PHE A 535 -19.31 -25.23 -17.17
N GLY A 536 -19.03 -24.24 -16.29
CA GLY A 536 -18.97 -22.82 -16.63
C GLY A 536 -18.42 -22.00 -15.50
N PHE A 537 -18.00 -20.77 -15.80
CA PHE A 537 -17.51 -19.86 -14.76
C PHE A 537 -18.63 -19.44 -13.81
N PRO A 538 -18.35 -19.31 -12.49
CA PRO A 538 -19.31 -18.78 -11.55
C PRO A 538 -19.79 -17.39 -12.00
N ASN A 539 -21.10 -17.20 -12.04
CA ASN A 539 -21.72 -15.98 -12.50
C ASN A 539 -22.80 -15.49 -11.54
N MET A 540 -23.11 -14.20 -11.63
CA MET A 540 -24.24 -13.60 -10.94
C MET A 540 -25.56 -14.19 -11.46
N ILE A 541 -26.47 -14.50 -10.53
CA ILE A 541 -27.86 -14.82 -10.80
C ILE A 541 -28.70 -13.74 -10.12
N GLY A 542 -29.21 -12.81 -10.91
CA GLY A 542 -29.81 -11.60 -10.37
C GLY A 542 -28.73 -10.72 -9.71
N ASP A 543 -28.92 -10.35 -8.46
CA ASP A 543 -28.03 -9.48 -7.68
C ASP A 543 -27.00 -10.23 -6.81
N ARG A 544 -26.99 -11.57 -6.85
CA ARG A 544 -26.16 -12.43 -6.01
C ARG A 544 -25.53 -13.58 -6.77
N MET A 545 -24.38 -13.99 -6.27
CA MET A 545 -23.71 -15.23 -6.64
C MET A 545 -23.54 -16.07 -5.37
N LEU A 546 -24.29 -17.17 -5.26
CA LEU A 546 -24.12 -18.18 -4.21
C LEU A 546 -23.39 -19.37 -4.81
N SER A 547 -22.07 -19.34 -4.76
CA SER A 547 -21.23 -20.28 -5.49
C SER A 547 -19.88 -20.50 -4.80
N ILE A 548 -19.10 -21.43 -5.35
CA ILE A 548 -17.68 -21.58 -5.05
C ILE A 548 -16.90 -20.90 -6.17
N VAL A 549 -15.94 -20.06 -5.81
CA VAL A 549 -14.94 -19.49 -6.71
C VAL A 549 -13.66 -20.27 -6.53
N ALA A 550 -13.17 -20.91 -7.59
CA ALA A 550 -11.97 -21.73 -7.56
C ALA A 550 -10.94 -21.27 -8.60
N TRP A 551 -9.66 -21.25 -8.23
CA TRP A 551 -8.56 -20.96 -9.15
C TRP A 551 -7.30 -21.72 -8.78
N SER A 552 -6.48 -22.03 -9.77
CA SER A 552 -5.15 -22.59 -9.54
C SER A 552 -4.05 -21.54 -9.62
N ARG A 553 -3.02 -21.72 -8.77
CA ARG A 553 -1.70 -21.10 -8.91
C ARG A 553 -0.71 -22.18 -9.30
N ILE A 554 -0.01 -21.95 -10.42
CA ILE A 554 0.84 -22.97 -11.05
C ILE A 554 2.24 -22.39 -11.24
N PHE A 555 3.24 -23.02 -10.63
CA PHE A 555 4.65 -22.70 -10.85
C PHE A 555 5.40 -23.93 -11.34
N VAL A 556 5.84 -23.89 -12.60
CA VAL A 556 6.39 -25.05 -13.35
C VAL A 556 5.34 -26.18 -13.41
N ASP A 557 5.50 -27.22 -12.61
CA ASP A 557 4.63 -28.40 -12.48
C ASP A 557 3.92 -28.51 -11.10
N GLN A 558 4.18 -27.55 -10.22
CA GLN A 558 3.53 -27.45 -8.92
C GLN A 558 2.23 -26.65 -9.05
N GLU A 559 1.14 -27.24 -8.60
CA GLU A 559 -0.17 -26.61 -8.59
C GLU A 559 -0.74 -26.58 -7.16
N VAL A 560 -1.30 -25.43 -6.79
CA VAL A 560 -2.19 -25.31 -5.65
C VAL A 560 -3.54 -24.81 -6.14
N LEU A 561 -4.59 -25.52 -5.77
CA LEU A 561 -5.98 -25.14 -6.02
C LEU A 561 -6.49 -24.38 -4.81
N VAL A 562 -6.94 -23.15 -5.03
CA VAL A 562 -7.52 -22.28 -4.02
C VAL A 562 -9.00 -22.14 -4.31
N ALA A 563 -9.84 -22.15 -3.28
CA ALA A 563 -11.26 -21.90 -3.45
C ALA A 563 -11.88 -21.24 -2.22
N PHE A 564 -12.92 -20.44 -2.43
CA PHE A 564 -13.76 -19.94 -1.35
C PHE A 564 -15.26 -20.03 -1.72
N SER A 565 -16.10 -20.07 -0.67
CA SER A 565 -17.56 -20.07 -0.80
C SER A 565 -18.11 -18.66 -0.57
N THR A 566 -18.93 -18.17 -1.50
CA THR A 566 -19.69 -16.92 -1.31
C THR A 566 -20.99 -17.14 -0.51
N ASN A 567 -21.38 -18.41 -0.30
CA ASN A 567 -22.51 -18.72 0.57
C ASN A 567 -22.05 -18.69 2.05
N ARG A 568 -22.69 -17.86 2.83
CA ARG A 568 -22.37 -17.65 4.25
C ARG A 568 -23.25 -18.45 5.20
N GLU A 569 -24.30 -19.11 4.70
CA GLU A 569 -25.31 -19.77 5.51
C GLU A 569 -25.24 -21.28 5.41
N GLN A 570 -25.00 -21.79 4.19
CA GLN A 570 -25.03 -23.21 3.89
C GLN A 570 -23.71 -23.67 3.26
N PRO A 571 -23.28 -24.90 3.54
CA PRO A 571 -22.18 -25.50 2.80
C PRO A 571 -22.55 -25.67 1.33
N LEU A 572 -21.57 -25.55 0.45
CA LEU A 572 -21.73 -25.78 -0.99
C LEU A 572 -20.82 -26.91 -1.45
N ALA A 573 -21.30 -27.67 -2.43
CA ALA A 573 -20.54 -28.68 -3.13
C ALA A 573 -20.61 -28.47 -4.65
N VAL A 574 -19.46 -28.49 -5.33
CA VAL A 574 -19.34 -28.36 -6.78
C VAL A 574 -18.19 -29.23 -7.30
N TYR A 575 -18.27 -29.62 -8.56
CA TYR A 575 -17.09 -30.05 -9.31
C TYR A 575 -16.36 -28.81 -9.84
N SER A 576 -15.07 -28.69 -9.57
CA SER A 576 -14.21 -27.65 -10.12
C SER A 576 -13.21 -28.29 -11.07
N THR A 577 -13.05 -27.71 -12.27
CA THR A 577 -11.96 -28.14 -13.16
C THR A 577 -10.59 -27.93 -12.48
N VAL A 578 -9.58 -28.67 -12.94
CA VAL A 578 -8.18 -28.53 -12.54
C VAL A 578 -7.30 -28.29 -13.77
N ALA A 579 -6.03 -27.94 -13.57
CA ALA A 579 -5.10 -27.72 -14.68
C ALA A 579 -4.78 -29.04 -15.43
N SER A 580 -5.65 -29.44 -16.34
CA SER A 580 -5.65 -30.74 -17.04
C SER A 580 -4.31 -31.08 -17.68
N ARG A 581 -3.53 -30.10 -18.11
CA ARG A 581 -2.19 -30.31 -18.67
C ARG A 581 -1.22 -31.01 -17.71
N PHE A 582 -1.45 -30.90 -16.39
CA PHE A 582 -0.56 -31.41 -15.35
C PHE A 582 -1.19 -32.50 -14.49
N ARG A 583 -2.46 -32.83 -14.72
CA ARG A 583 -3.26 -33.72 -13.87
C ARG A 583 -3.70 -34.98 -14.62
N SER A 584 -4.06 -35.98 -13.83
CA SER A 584 -4.64 -37.23 -14.30
C SER A 584 -5.66 -37.74 -13.29
N GLU A 585 -6.59 -38.62 -13.70
CA GLU A 585 -7.62 -39.25 -12.84
C GLU A 585 -7.07 -40.02 -11.63
N ARG A 586 -5.74 -40.21 -11.55
CA ARG A 586 -5.11 -40.90 -10.41
C ARG A 586 -4.54 -39.93 -9.39
N ASP A 587 -4.63 -38.64 -9.66
CA ASP A 587 -4.09 -37.64 -8.77
C ASP A 587 -5.08 -37.37 -7.63
N VAL A 588 -4.53 -37.10 -6.44
CA VAL A 588 -5.28 -36.71 -5.24
C VAL A 588 -4.68 -35.42 -4.73
N LEU A 589 -5.52 -34.39 -4.57
CA LEU A 589 -5.11 -33.12 -4.00
C LEU A 589 -5.32 -33.17 -2.49
N LYS A 590 -4.35 -32.66 -1.72
CA LYS A 590 -4.35 -32.68 -0.26
C LYS A 590 -4.67 -31.31 0.30
N LEU A 591 -5.60 -31.23 1.25
CA LEU A 591 -5.90 -30.01 1.99
C LEU A 591 -4.67 -29.59 2.80
N ILE A 592 -4.18 -28.38 2.55
CA ILE A 592 -3.02 -27.81 3.27
C ILE A 592 -3.39 -26.57 4.08
N PHE A 593 -4.54 -25.96 3.78
CA PHE A 593 -5.07 -24.82 4.55
C PHE A 593 -6.59 -24.75 4.42
N TRP A 594 -7.25 -24.38 5.50
CA TRP A 594 -8.65 -24.01 5.49
C TRP A 594 -8.97 -23.00 6.61
N HIS A 595 -9.98 -22.20 6.37
CA HIS A 595 -10.60 -21.31 7.36
C HIS A 595 -12.08 -21.13 7.05
N SER A 596 -12.89 -20.99 8.08
CA SER A 596 -14.26 -20.51 7.99
C SER A 596 -14.63 -19.82 9.31
N PRO A 597 -15.18 -18.61 9.26
CA PRO A 597 -15.66 -17.93 10.47
C PRO A 597 -16.93 -18.57 11.05
N ARG A 598 -17.56 -19.51 10.32
CA ARG A 598 -18.89 -20.07 10.63
C ARG A 598 -18.92 -21.59 10.79
N ALA A 599 -17.81 -22.27 10.65
CA ALA A 599 -17.75 -23.73 10.75
C ALA A 599 -16.53 -24.17 11.56
N ALA A 600 -16.76 -25.14 12.45
CA ALA A 600 -15.71 -25.75 13.26
C ALA A 600 -15.10 -27.02 12.63
N MET A 601 -15.76 -27.61 11.62
CA MET A 601 -15.30 -28.84 10.98
C MET A 601 -14.59 -28.56 9.66
N PRO A 602 -13.41 -29.17 9.43
CA PRO A 602 -12.67 -28.99 8.18
C PRO A 602 -13.43 -29.63 6.99
N PRO A 603 -13.20 -29.12 5.78
CA PRO A 603 -13.60 -29.79 4.55
C PRO A 603 -12.81 -31.10 4.36
N PRO A 604 -13.11 -31.92 3.31
CA PRO A 604 -12.39 -33.16 3.04
C PRO A 604 -10.89 -32.98 2.99
N ALA A 605 -10.13 -33.83 3.70
CA ALA A 605 -8.66 -33.75 3.76
C ALA A 605 -8.01 -34.04 2.39
N GLU A 606 -8.69 -34.80 1.55
CA GLU A 606 -8.23 -35.20 0.21
C GLU A 606 -9.40 -35.13 -0.78
N VAL A 607 -9.10 -34.72 -2.02
CA VAL A 607 -10.06 -34.72 -3.13
C VAL A 607 -9.41 -35.38 -4.35
N ALA A 608 -10.08 -36.41 -4.91
CA ALA A 608 -9.60 -37.13 -6.06
C ALA A 608 -9.90 -36.36 -7.36
N VAL A 609 -8.98 -36.42 -8.32
CA VAL A 609 -9.22 -35.95 -9.68
C VAL A 609 -10.02 -37.02 -10.44
N GLU A 610 -11.13 -36.63 -10.99
CA GLU A 610 -12.06 -37.48 -11.75
C GLU A 610 -12.30 -36.87 -13.14
N GLU A 611 -12.53 -37.73 -14.13
CA GLU A 611 -13.08 -37.26 -15.41
C GLU A 611 -14.57 -37.06 -15.29
N LYS A 612 -15.06 -35.86 -15.64
CA LYS A 612 -16.47 -35.49 -15.69
C LYS A 612 -16.76 -34.83 -17.04
N ASN A 613 -17.58 -35.46 -17.85
CA ASN A 613 -17.96 -34.97 -19.18
C ASN A 613 -16.77 -34.50 -20.05
N GLY A 614 -15.67 -35.25 -20.06
CA GLY A 614 -14.48 -34.96 -20.87
C GLY A 614 -13.49 -33.96 -20.26
N VAL A 615 -13.72 -33.47 -19.03
CA VAL A 615 -12.81 -32.60 -18.31
C VAL A 615 -12.34 -33.22 -16.99
N LEU A 616 -11.11 -32.94 -16.59
CA LEU A 616 -10.61 -33.33 -15.27
C LEU A 616 -11.10 -32.35 -14.21
N ALA A 617 -11.74 -32.85 -13.18
CA ALA A 617 -12.32 -32.07 -12.10
C ALA A 617 -12.11 -32.73 -10.73
N VAL A 618 -12.25 -31.94 -9.68
CA VAL A 618 -12.31 -32.39 -8.28
C VAL A 618 -13.65 -32.00 -7.67
N HIS A 619 -14.19 -32.84 -6.80
CA HIS A 619 -15.39 -32.53 -6.04
C HIS A 619 -15.03 -31.75 -4.78
N LEU A 620 -15.32 -30.44 -4.77
CA LEU A 620 -15.09 -29.54 -3.64
C LEU A 620 -16.35 -29.42 -2.79
N THR A 621 -16.20 -29.59 -1.48
CA THR A 621 -17.25 -29.28 -0.50
C THR A 621 -16.69 -28.27 0.48
N LEU A 622 -17.24 -27.05 0.50
CA LEU A 622 -16.79 -25.96 1.35
C LEU A 622 -17.87 -25.62 2.38
N PRO A 623 -17.45 -25.37 3.64
CA PRO A 623 -18.36 -24.85 4.66
C PRO A 623 -18.84 -23.43 4.32
N PRO A 624 -19.84 -22.90 5.05
CA PRO A 624 -20.29 -21.52 4.88
C PRO A 624 -19.13 -20.53 5.04
N ALA A 625 -19.00 -19.57 4.12
CA ALA A 625 -17.89 -18.61 4.07
C ALA A 625 -16.49 -19.27 4.07
N GLY A 626 -16.38 -20.55 3.72
CA GLY A 626 -15.15 -21.32 3.78
C GLY A 626 -14.13 -20.89 2.74
N PHE A 627 -12.86 -20.93 3.11
CA PHE A 627 -11.69 -20.74 2.26
C PHE A 627 -10.77 -21.95 2.39
N VAL A 628 -10.29 -22.49 1.28
CA VAL A 628 -9.45 -23.69 1.24
C VAL A 628 -8.28 -23.55 0.28
N ILE A 629 -7.19 -24.26 0.58
CA ILE A 629 -6.08 -24.47 -0.35
C ILE A 629 -5.76 -25.97 -0.37
N TYR A 630 -5.82 -26.56 -1.55
CA TYR A 630 -5.41 -27.91 -1.83
C TYR A 630 -4.10 -27.92 -2.62
N GLN A 631 -3.17 -28.78 -2.27
CA GLN A 631 -1.93 -28.99 -3.00
C GLN A 631 -2.03 -30.25 -3.85
N ALA A 632 -1.76 -30.09 -5.13
CA ALA A 632 -1.67 -31.23 -6.05
C ALA A 632 -0.30 -31.92 -5.96
N PRO A 633 -0.21 -33.22 -6.29
CA PRO A 633 1.07 -33.90 -6.44
C PRO A 633 1.90 -33.27 -7.58
N PRO A 634 3.23 -33.39 -7.60
CA PRO A 634 4.04 -32.91 -8.72
C PRO A 634 3.57 -33.47 -10.06
N GLY A 635 3.54 -32.63 -11.09
CA GLY A 635 3.06 -33.01 -12.42
C GLY A 635 3.95 -34.06 -13.11
N ARG A 636 3.35 -35.05 -13.74
CA ARG A 636 4.08 -36.18 -14.35
C ARG A 636 4.91 -35.82 -15.59
N GLN A 637 4.62 -34.71 -16.27
CA GLN A 637 5.34 -34.30 -17.49
C GLN A 637 6.75 -33.73 -17.23
N SER A 638 7.13 -33.40 -15.98
CA SER A 638 8.46 -32.87 -15.68
C SER A 638 9.59 -33.89 -15.83
N MET A 639 9.29 -35.17 -15.65
CA MET A 639 10.31 -36.23 -15.84
C MET A 639 10.55 -36.54 -17.32
N GLY A 640 9.51 -36.55 -18.15
CA GLY A 640 9.62 -36.83 -19.60
C GLY A 640 10.33 -35.75 -20.40
N SER A 641 10.05 -34.48 -20.07
CA SER A 641 10.66 -33.33 -20.77
C SER A 641 12.13 -33.12 -20.42
N ARG A 642 12.55 -33.42 -19.20
CA ARG A 642 13.98 -33.38 -18.82
C ARG A 642 14.80 -34.48 -19.53
N GLN A 643 14.23 -35.67 -19.67
CA GLN A 643 14.86 -36.78 -20.39
C GLN A 643 14.91 -36.57 -21.90
N THR A 644 13.85 -35.93 -22.47
CA THR A 644 13.79 -35.59 -23.90
C THR A 644 14.76 -34.47 -24.26
N VAL A 645 14.90 -33.45 -23.41
CA VAL A 645 15.87 -32.36 -23.61
C VAL A 645 17.29 -32.84 -23.39
N ALA A 646 17.54 -33.67 -22.36
CA ALA A 646 18.86 -34.30 -22.15
C ALA A 646 19.25 -35.24 -23.32
N ASN A 647 18.29 -35.99 -23.87
CA ASN A 647 18.52 -36.84 -25.04
C ASN A 647 18.71 -36.04 -26.35
N GLN A 648 18.15 -34.85 -26.47
CA GLN A 648 18.40 -33.95 -27.59
C GLN A 648 19.75 -33.24 -27.48
N LEU A 649 20.14 -32.81 -26.27
CA LEU A 649 21.47 -32.22 -26.03
C LEU A 649 22.63 -33.21 -26.17
N ASN A 650 22.39 -34.51 -25.97
CA ASN A 650 23.39 -35.57 -26.20
C ASN A 650 23.44 -36.06 -27.65
N ARG A 651 22.66 -35.51 -28.58
CA ARG A 651 22.66 -35.84 -30.01
C ARG A 651 23.21 -34.72 -30.90
N THR A 652 23.60 -33.61 -30.29
CA THR A 652 24.37 -32.51 -30.90
C THR A 652 25.79 -32.48 -30.34
#